data_ea2403cdfe886c67736c8c5ecfc0ae97
#
_entry.id   ea2403cdfe886c67736c8c5ecfc0ae97
#
_cell.length_a   1.000
_cell.length_b   1.000
_cell.length_c   1.000
_cell.angle_alpha   90.00
_cell.angle_beta   90.00
_cell.angle_gamma   90.00
#
_symmetry.space_group_name_H-M   'P 1'
#
loop_
_entity.id
_entity.type
_entity.pdbx_description
1 polymer ?
#
loop_
_entity_poly.entity_id
_entity_poly.type
_entity_poly.pdbx_seq_one_letter_code
_entity_poly.pdbx_strand_id
1 'polypeptide(L)'
;MDIIQVITKELNVEKWQVEAAVKLIDEGCTIPFISRYRKEATGSLNDEQLRTLHERLLYLRNLEDKKNQVLGSIEEQGKLTPELKKQILAAQTLVVVEDLYRPYRPKRRTRAIIAKEKGLEPLANIIMLQMTQKPLEEEAGAFVSSEKGVESVSDAINGAKDIIAEHISDEADYRIYIRKTTQQKGSITSVAKNPEEASVYEMYYDFEEPVKKLAGHRVLALNRGEKEKILTVKINAPEEEILKWLERQVITKQNPVTTSVLKEVVEDSYKRLIAPAIEREIRSDLTENAEDGAIHVFGKNLEQLLMQPPIVGKVVLGWDPAFRTGCKLAVVDPTGKVLDTVVIYPTAPTSEAKIKAAKETLKKLIRKYNISLISLGNGTASRESEQVIVELLKEIPEKVQYVITNEAGASVYSASKLATEEFPNFDVGQRSAASIARRLQDPLAELVKIDPQSIGVGQYQHDMNQKKLGEALSGVVEDCVNKVGVDLNTASASLLEYISGISKAIAKNIVAYREENGRFESRRQLLKVAKLGPKAFEQCAGFARITGGKNPLDATSVHPESYEAAEKLLEKLGYKPEDIAGGKLSGISRQIKDYKKLAEELGVGEITLSDIVKELEKPARDPRDEMPKPVLRTDVLDMKDLKEGMVLKGTVRNVIDFGAFVDIGVHQDGLVHISEMTERYIKHPLEAVSVGDVVDVRVIGVDMKKKRISLSMKGIK
;
A
#
# COMPACT_ATOMS: atom_id res chain seq x y z
N MET A 1 -9.14 27.62 4.36
CA MET A 1 -8.15 27.17 3.37
C MET A 1 -8.84 26.86 2.06
N ASP A 2 -8.31 27.24 0.94
CA ASP A 2 -8.82 26.78 -0.37
C ASP A 2 -8.25 25.39 -0.67
N ILE A 3 -9.02 24.34 -0.32
CA ILE A 3 -8.63 22.93 -0.49
C ILE A 3 -8.33 22.62 -1.96
N ILE A 4 -9.15 23.14 -2.87
CA ILE A 4 -8.98 22.92 -4.31
C ILE A 4 -7.63 23.46 -4.77
N GLN A 5 -7.26 24.67 -4.35
CA GLN A 5 -6.00 25.27 -4.73
C GLN A 5 -4.79 24.54 -4.16
N VAL A 6 -4.88 24.01 -2.94
CA VAL A 6 -3.82 23.20 -2.32
C VAL A 6 -3.58 21.93 -3.13
N ILE A 7 -4.64 21.18 -3.43
CA ILE A 7 -4.56 19.94 -4.19
C ILE A 7 -4.05 20.19 -5.61
N THR A 8 -4.50 21.27 -6.26
CA THR A 8 -4.05 21.69 -7.58
C THR A 8 -2.52 21.85 -7.64
N LYS A 9 -1.94 22.52 -6.65
CA LYS A 9 -0.49 22.70 -6.55
C LYS A 9 0.26 21.39 -6.23
N GLU A 10 -0.27 20.59 -5.33
CA GLU A 10 0.37 19.34 -4.92
C GLU A 10 0.42 18.32 -6.05
N LEU A 11 -0.65 18.20 -6.83
CA LEU A 11 -0.73 17.27 -7.97
C LEU A 11 -0.16 17.84 -9.27
N ASN A 12 0.18 19.14 -9.30
CA ASN A 12 0.64 19.82 -10.49
C ASN A 12 -0.30 19.65 -11.70
N VAL A 13 -1.58 19.91 -11.48
CA VAL A 13 -2.66 19.82 -12.47
C VAL A 13 -3.41 21.15 -12.51
N GLU A 14 -4.37 21.30 -13.43
CA GLU A 14 -5.19 22.50 -13.53
C GLU A 14 -6.32 22.53 -12.49
N LYS A 15 -6.70 23.72 -12.05
CA LYS A 15 -7.75 23.89 -11.02
C LYS A 15 -9.08 23.26 -11.42
N TRP A 16 -9.49 23.42 -12.66
CA TRP A 16 -10.76 22.87 -13.17
C TRP A 16 -10.79 21.34 -13.13
N GLN A 17 -9.64 20.67 -13.29
CA GLN A 17 -9.53 19.22 -13.18
C GLN A 17 -9.83 18.74 -11.76
N VAL A 18 -9.27 19.44 -10.76
CA VAL A 18 -9.51 19.13 -9.35
C VAL A 18 -10.97 19.42 -8.97
N GLU A 19 -11.53 20.56 -9.39
CA GLU A 19 -12.94 20.90 -9.15
C GLU A 19 -13.89 19.84 -9.72
N ALA A 20 -13.66 19.39 -10.94
CA ALA A 20 -14.45 18.35 -11.59
C ALA A 20 -14.34 17.01 -10.86
N ALA A 21 -13.11 16.60 -10.50
CA ALA A 21 -12.88 15.35 -9.78
C ALA A 21 -13.54 15.35 -8.40
N VAL A 22 -13.41 16.43 -7.63
CA VAL A 22 -14.04 16.57 -6.31
C VAL A 22 -15.56 16.50 -6.43
N LYS A 23 -16.14 17.19 -7.42
CA LYS A 23 -17.58 17.11 -7.66
C LYS A 23 -18.06 15.69 -7.92
N LEU A 24 -17.39 14.97 -8.80
CA LEU A 24 -17.73 13.58 -9.13
C LEU A 24 -17.57 12.64 -7.91
N ILE A 25 -16.55 12.83 -7.10
CA ILE A 25 -16.35 12.07 -5.86
C ILE A 25 -17.49 12.36 -4.87
N ASP A 26 -17.87 13.62 -4.70
CA ASP A 26 -18.97 14.03 -3.79
C ASP A 26 -20.33 13.52 -4.28
N GLU A 27 -20.52 13.37 -5.58
CA GLU A 27 -21.69 12.73 -6.18
C GLU A 27 -21.68 11.19 -6.00
N GLY A 28 -20.59 10.63 -5.46
CA GLY A 28 -20.43 9.20 -5.15
C GLY A 28 -20.00 8.36 -6.34
N CYS A 29 -19.34 8.96 -7.33
CA CYS A 29 -18.68 8.22 -8.39
C CYS A 29 -17.43 7.53 -7.84
N THR A 30 -17.18 6.30 -8.30
CA THR A 30 -15.97 5.56 -7.93
C THR A 30 -14.76 6.04 -8.73
N ILE A 31 -13.57 5.83 -8.19
CA ILE A 31 -12.32 6.21 -8.87
C ILE A 31 -12.16 5.51 -10.23
N PRO A 32 -12.37 4.19 -10.38
CA PRO A 32 -12.29 3.54 -11.68
C PRO A 32 -13.27 4.12 -12.71
N PHE A 33 -14.48 4.44 -12.30
CA PHE A 33 -15.47 5.06 -13.18
C PHE A 33 -15.04 6.46 -13.64
N ILE A 34 -14.54 7.29 -12.74
CA ILE A 34 -14.06 8.63 -13.06
C ILE A 34 -12.90 8.55 -14.05
N SER A 35 -11.91 7.71 -13.75
CA SER A 35 -10.69 7.59 -14.58
C SER A 35 -10.98 7.05 -15.98
N ARG A 36 -11.99 6.19 -16.11
CA ARG A 36 -12.31 5.55 -17.40
C ARG A 36 -13.37 6.31 -18.19
N TYR A 37 -14.45 6.76 -17.55
CA TYR A 37 -15.64 7.28 -18.22
C TYR A 37 -15.92 8.77 -17.98
N ARG A 38 -15.07 9.47 -17.28
CA ARG A 38 -15.18 10.92 -17.04
C ARG A 38 -13.90 11.69 -17.38
N LYS A 39 -13.15 11.18 -18.35
CA LYS A 39 -11.90 11.79 -18.83
C LYS A 39 -12.09 13.19 -19.38
N GLU A 40 -13.19 13.45 -20.10
CA GLU A 40 -13.50 14.78 -20.60
C GLU A 40 -13.69 15.80 -19.47
N ALA A 41 -14.36 15.40 -18.41
CA ALA A 41 -14.61 16.27 -17.26
C ALA A 41 -13.36 16.55 -16.43
N THR A 42 -12.46 15.56 -16.32
CA THR A 42 -11.27 15.62 -15.45
C THR A 42 -9.96 15.89 -16.19
N GLY A 43 -10.00 16.03 -17.52
CA GLY A 43 -8.77 16.14 -18.30
C GLY A 43 -7.87 14.92 -18.22
N SER A 44 -8.48 13.74 -18.20
CA SER A 44 -7.79 12.44 -18.17
C SER A 44 -6.94 12.16 -16.93
N LEU A 45 -7.38 12.60 -15.76
CA LEU A 45 -6.75 12.18 -14.50
C LEU A 45 -6.82 10.64 -14.39
N ASN A 46 -5.67 10.02 -14.10
CA ASN A 46 -5.57 8.58 -13.96
C ASN A 46 -5.95 8.09 -12.54
N ASP A 47 -6.01 6.77 -12.35
CA ASP A 47 -6.39 6.16 -11.07
C ASP A 47 -5.48 6.61 -9.92
N GLU A 48 -4.17 6.67 -10.14
CA GLU A 48 -3.19 7.07 -9.13
C GLU A 48 -3.38 8.54 -8.71
N GLN A 49 -3.56 9.43 -9.67
CA GLN A 49 -3.83 10.85 -9.42
C GLN A 49 -5.15 11.04 -8.66
N LEU A 50 -6.21 10.33 -9.05
CA LEU A 50 -7.51 10.40 -8.42
C LEU A 50 -7.49 9.82 -6.99
N ARG A 51 -6.76 8.75 -6.73
CA ARG A 51 -6.61 8.20 -5.37
C ARG A 51 -5.84 9.15 -4.47
N THR A 52 -4.75 9.72 -4.97
CA THR A 52 -3.99 10.75 -4.24
C THR A 52 -4.85 11.97 -3.95
N LEU A 53 -5.62 12.45 -4.93
CA LEU A 53 -6.56 13.55 -4.77
C LEU A 53 -7.61 13.23 -3.69
N HIS A 54 -8.17 12.04 -3.70
CA HIS A 54 -9.18 11.62 -2.71
C HIS A 54 -8.60 11.56 -1.30
N GLU A 55 -7.42 10.98 -1.12
CA GLU A 55 -6.73 10.94 0.18
C GLU A 55 -6.43 12.34 0.71
N ARG A 56 -5.90 13.21 -0.15
CA ARG A 56 -5.63 14.60 0.23
C ARG A 56 -6.90 15.38 0.53
N LEU A 57 -7.96 15.16 -0.22
CA LEU A 57 -9.27 15.79 0.03
C LEU A 57 -9.80 15.43 1.41
N LEU A 58 -9.77 14.16 1.78
CA LEU A 58 -10.16 13.68 3.11
C LEU A 58 -9.30 14.30 4.22
N TYR A 59 -7.98 14.29 4.03
CA TYR A 59 -7.07 14.91 5.01
C TYR A 59 -7.33 16.39 5.20
N LEU A 60 -7.45 17.15 4.13
CA LEU A 60 -7.67 18.61 4.19
C LEU A 60 -9.04 18.97 4.74
N ARG A 61 -10.07 18.20 4.44
CA ARG A 61 -11.39 18.34 5.06
C ARG A 61 -11.34 18.10 6.56
N ASN A 62 -10.68 17.01 6.99
CA ASN A 62 -10.44 16.73 8.42
C ASN A 62 -9.66 17.85 9.10
N LEU A 63 -8.68 18.44 8.42
CA LEU A 63 -7.91 19.58 8.92
C LEU A 63 -8.80 20.80 9.15
N GLU A 64 -9.67 21.14 8.18
CA GLU A 64 -10.62 22.26 8.32
C GLU A 64 -11.66 22.01 9.42
N ASP A 65 -12.18 20.80 9.53
CA ASP A 65 -13.09 20.41 10.63
C ASP A 65 -12.40 20.54 11.99
N LYS A 66 -11.16 20.11 12.10
CA LYS A 66 -10.36 20.27 13.32
C LYS A 66 -10.11 21.73 13.66
N LYS A 67 -9.80 22.58 12.68
CA LYS A 67 -9.67 24.02 12.89
C LYS A 67 -10.96 24.64 13.43
N ASN A 68 -12.09 24.31 12.85
CA ASN A 68 -13.40 24.81 13.30
C ASN A 68 -13.72 24.33 14.72
N GLN A 69 -13.45 23.09 15.04
CA GLN A 69 -13.62 22.54 16.40
C GLN A 69 -12.73 23.26 17.41
N VAL A 70 -11.47 23.49 17.07
CA VAL A 70 -10.51 24.21 17.93
C VAL A 70 -10.94 25.67 18.12
N LEU A 71 -11.32 26.36 17.07
CA LEU A 71 -11.83 27.74 17.15
C LEU A 71 -13.05 27.85 18.05
N GLY A 72 -14.03 26.94 17.89
CA GLY A 72 -15.21 26.89 18.76
C GLY A 72 -14.83 26.66 20.23
N SER A 73 -13.96 25.73 20.52
CA SER A 73 -13.52 25.45 21.88
C SER A 73 -12.79 26.63 22.56
N ILE A 74 -11.97 27.36 21.80
CA ILE A 74 -11.26 28.55 22.35
C ILE A 74 -12.23 29.72 22.52
N GLU A 75 -13.20 29.90 21.62
CA GLU A 75 -14.23 30.94 21.69
C GLU A 75 -15.13 30.73 22.91
N GLU A 76 -15.56 29.49 23.17
CA GLU A 76 -16.34 29.13 24.38
C GLU A 76 -15.60 29.50 25.69
N GLN A 77 -14.28 29.47 25.69
CA GLN A 77 -13.43 29.88 26.79
C GLN A 77 -13.25 31.40 26.87
N GLY A 78 -13.77 32.17 25.90
CA GLY A 78 -13.60 33.62 25.81
C GLY A 78 -12.14 34.07 25.57
N LYS A 79 -11.32 33.20 25.00
CA LYS A 79 -9.88 33.44 24.82
C LYS A 79 -9.43 33.58 23.35
N LEU A 80 -10.37 33.54 22.42
CA LEU A 80 -10.08 33.66 21.00
C LEU A 80 -9.76 35.11 20.62
N THR A 81 -8.53 35.35 20.19
CA THR A 81 -8.08 36.63 19.64
C THR A 81 -8.11 36.63 18.11
N PRO A 82 -8.20 37.79 17.43
CA PRO A 82 -8.13 37.87 15.97
C PRO A 82 -6.84 37.29 15.41
N GLU A 83 -5.69 37.52 16.09
CA GLU A 83 -4.39 37.00 15.70
C GLU A 83 -4.34 35.47 15.78
N LEU A 84 -4.80 34.90 16.89
CA LEU A 84 -4.85 33.45 17.08
C LEU A 84 -5.78 32.80 16.06
N LYS A 85 -6.94 33.38 15.79
CA LYS A 85 -7.87 32.94 14.75
C LYS A 85 -7.18 32.91 13.39
N LYS A 86 -6.46 33.98 13.04
CA LYS A 86 -5.70 34.04 11.79
C LYS A 86 -4.63 32.96 11.71
N GLN A 87 -3.87 32.70 12.78
CA GLN A 87 -2.86 31.67 12.84
C GLN A 87 -3.46 30.26 12.67
N ILE A 88 -4.56 29.94 13.34
CA ILE A 88 -5.25 28.66 13.21
C ILE A 88 -5.77 28.46 11.79
N LEU A 89 -6.41 29.46 11.19
CA LEU A 89 -6.91 29.39 9.82
C LEU A 89 -5.77 29.22 8.79
N ALA A 90 -4.60 29.80 9.05
CA ALA A 90 -3.44 29.71 8.18
C ALA A 90 -2.65 28.39 8.33
N ALA A 91 -2.88 27.62 9.38
CA ALA A 91 -2.17 26.37 9.61
C ALA A 91 -2.34 25.37 8.47
N GLN A 92 -1.24 24.76 8.04
CA GLN A 92 -1.19 23.82 6.91
C GLN A 92 -1.24 22.36 7.33
N THR A 93 -1.04 22.07 8.61
CA THR A 93 -0.99 20.71 9.15
C THR A 93 -1.73 20.62 10.49
N LEU A 94 -2.19 19.39 10.81
CA LEU A 94 -2.82 19.11 12.11
C LEU A 94 -1.87 19.39 13.29
N VAL A 95 -0.58 19.14 13.11
CA VAL A 95 0.44 19.36 14.16
C VAL A 95 0.50 20.84 14.56
N VAL A 96 0.48 21.75 13.57
CA VAL A 96 0.48 23.20 13.86
C VAL A 96 -0.82 23.63 14.53
N VAL A 97 -1.97 23.08 14.12
CA VAL A 97 -3.26 23.36 14.80
C VAL A 97 -3.22 22.88 16.25
N GLU A 98 -2.68 21.70 16.52
CA GLU A 98 -2.52 21.16 17.89
C GLU A 98 -1.56 21.99 18.72
N ASP A 99 -0.46 22.49 18.15
CA ASP A 99 0.46 23.41 18.84
C ASP A 99 -0.25 24.70 19.27
N LEU A 100 -1.03 25.30 18.36
CA LEU A 100 -1.79 26.52 18.65
C LEU A 100 -2.91 26.30 19.66
N TYR A 101 -3.52 25.12 19.67
CA TYR A 101 -4.59 24.75 20.61
C TYR A 101 -4.06 24.35 22.00
N ARG A 102 -2.81 23.94 22.09
CA ARG A 102 -2.21 23.37 23.31
C ARG A 102 -2.41 24.20 24.60
N PRO A 103 -2.27 25.54 24.63
CA PRO A 103 -2.54 26.35 25.80
C PRO A 103 -3.99 26.29 26.27
N TYR A 104 -4.93 26.03 25.38
CA TYR A 104 -6.38 26.08 25.60
C TYR A 104 -7.02 24.72 25.78
N ARG A 105 -6.27 23.65 25.45
CA ARG A 105 -6.75 22.28 25.55
C ARG A 105 -6.95 21.89 27.03
N PRO A 106 -8.08 21.28 27.40
CA PRO A 106 -8.25 20.72 28.74
C PRO A 106 -7.12 19.74 29.05
N LYS A 107 -6.40 20.02 30.14
CA LYS A 107 -5.26 19.20 30.58
C LYS A 107 -5.66 18.35 31.78
N ARG A 108 -5.00 17.20 31.95
CA ARG A 108 -5.01 16.47 33.21
C ARG A 108 -4.29 17.33 34.28
N ARG A 109 -4.53 17.02 35.53
CA ARG A 109 -3.91 17.75 36.64
C ARG A 109 -2.38 17.70 36.58
N THR A 110 -1.77 18.77 36.06
CA THR A 110 -0.32 18.94 35.90
C THR A 110 0.30 19.59 37.14
N ARG A 111 1.63 19.57 37.27
CA ARG A 111 2.33 20.31 38.32
C ARG A 111 2.02 21.82 38.28
N ALA A 112 1.94 22.38 37.08
CA ALA A 112 1.57 23.78 36.88
C ALA A 112 0.13 24.08 37.33
N ILE A 113 -0.83 23.21 37.06
CA ILE A 113 -2.21 23.36 37.53
C ILE A 113 -2.25 23.29 39.05
N ILE A 114 -1.57 22.34 39.65
CA ILE A 114 -1.46 22.24 41.13
C ILE A 114 -0.86 23.51 41.71
N ALA A 115 0.18 24.06 41.10
CA ALA A 115 0.79 25.30 41.55
C ALA A 115 -0.13 26.52 41.43
N LYS A 116 -0.93 26.57 40.37
CA LYS A 116 -1.98 27.61 40.17
C LYS A 116 -3.07 27.49 41.23
N GLU A 117 -3.53 26.28 41.55
CA GLU A 117 -4.50 26.03 42.62
C GLU A 117 -3.96 26.51 43.99
N LYS A 118 -2.66 26.42 44.19
CA LYS A 118 -1.99 26.95 45.37
C LYS A 118 -1.76 28.48 45.40
N GLY A 119 -2.22 29.17 44.34
CA GLY A 119 -2.12 30.62 44.22
C GLY A 119 -0.76 31.15 43.84
N LEU A 120 0.10 30.34 43.19
CA LEU A 120 1.47 30.70 42.82
C LEU A 120 1.59 31.39 41.43
N GLU A 121 0.51 31.54 40.69
CA GLU A 121 0.55 32.20 39.38
C GLU A 121 1.05 33.65 39.43
N PRO A 122 0.67 34.50 40.41
CA PRO A 122 1.24 35.84 40.52
C PRO A 122 2.76 35.86 40.76
N LEU A 123 3.31 34.89 41.49
CA LEU A 123 4.76 34.75 41.64
C LEU A 123 5.44 34.40 40.33
N ALA A 124 4.86 33.49 39.57
CA ALA A 124 5.34 33.14 38.23
C ALA A 124 5.33 34.39 37.32
N ASN A 125 4.27 35.21 37.35
CA ASN A 125 4.20 36.44 36.62
C ASN A 125 5.27 37.46 37.01
N ILE A 126 5.59 37.61 38.30
CA ILE A 126 6.67 38.46 38.78
C ILE A 126 8.01 38.05 38.17
N ILE A 127 8.30 36.76 38.14
CA ILE A 127 9.52 36.20 37.51
C ILE A 127 9.53 36.46 36.00
N MET A 128 8.44 36.23 35.32
CA MET A 128 8.31 36.42 33.89
C MET A 128 8.40 37.88 33.43
N LEU A 129 7.98 38.83 34.23
CA LEU A 129 8.13 40.28 33.96
C LEU A 129 9.60 40.72 33.99
N GLN A 130 10.49 40.01 34.67
CA GLN A 130 11.93 40.26 34.73
C GLN A 130 12.27 41.70 35.19
N MET A 131 11.46 42.25 36.07
CA MET A 131 11.58 43.64 36.53
C MET A 131 11.84 43.78 38.05
N THR A 132 11.62 42.73 38.83
CA THR A 132 11.82 42.80 40.30
C THR A 132 13.24 43.03 40.68
N GLN A 133 13.47 43.86 41.71
CA GLN A 133 14.77 44.12 42.30
C GLN A 133 14.93 43.45 43.69
N LYS A 134 13.85 42.85 44.18
CA LYS A 134 13.85 42.14 45.46
C LYS A 134 14.42 40.73 45.26
N PRO A 135 15.12 40.19 46.26
CA PRO A 135 15.52 38.80 46.25
C PRO A 135 14.31 37.89 46.01
N LEU A 136 14.49 36.80 45.26
CA LEU A 136 13.38 35.91 44.90
C LEU A 136 12.74 35.26 46.11
N GLU A 137 13.54 34.98 47.16
CA GLU A 137 13.09 34.45 48.43
C GLU A 137 12.13 35.42 49.15
N GLU A 138 12.38 36.72 49.07
CA GLU A 138 11.49 37.76 49.60
C GLU A 138 10.18 37.85 48.84
N GLU A 139 10.23 37.82 47.51
CA GLU A 139 9.03 37.77 46.67
C GLU A 139 8.19 36.52 46.95
N ALA A 140 8.83 35.37 47.03
CA ALA A 140 8.19 34.09 47.29
C ALA A 140 7.62 33.97 48.71
N GLY A 141 8.22 34.65 49.70
CA GLY A 141 7.77 34.64 51.10
C GLY A 141 6.31 35.10 51.26
N ALA A 142 5.85 35.99 50.42
CA ALA A 142 4.46 36.47 50.41
C ALA A 142 3.44 35.40 49.98
N PHE A 143 3.86 34.30 49.36
CA PHE A 143 3.02 33.22 48.86
C PHE A 143 3.05 31.95 49.70
N VAL A 144 3.85 31.94 50.78
CA VAL A 144 3.86 30.81 51.73
C VAL A 144 2.55 30.78 52.50
N SER A 145 1.85 29.64 52.43
CA SER A 145 0.57 29.43 53.11
C SER A 145 0.29 27.95 53.29
N SER A 146 0.31 27.49 54.53
CA SER A 146 -0.01 26.09 54.86
C SER A 146 -1.42 25.71 54.48
N GLU A 147 -2.38 26.67 54.54
CA GLU A 147 -3.75 26.43 54.11
C GLU A 147 -3.87 26.09 52.61
N LYS A 148 -2.98 26.65 51.79
CA LYS A 148 -2.89 26.39 50.38
C LYS A 148 -1.89 25.29 50.02
N GLY A 149 -1.26 24.67 50.99
CA GLY A 149 -0.27 23.61 50.80
C GLY A 149 1.07 24.11 50.27
N VAL A 150 1.45 25.38 50.59
CA VAL A 150 2.77 25.95 50.32
C VAL A 150 3.50 26.10 51.66
N GLU A 151 4.30 25.13 52.01
CA GLU A 151 4.91 25.03 53.36
C GLU A 151 6.18 25.87 53.48
N SER A 152 6.87 26.15 52.38
CA SER A 152 8.16 26.83 52.36
C SER A 152 8.31 27.80 51.19
N VAL A 153 9.28 28.69 51.28
CA VAL A 153 9.72 29.58 50.19
C VAL A 153 10.16 28.75 48.97
N SER A 154 10.83 27.63 49.19
CA SER A 154 11.25 26.72 48.15
C SER A 154 10.08 26.10 47.40
N ASP A 155 9.01 25.73 48.14
CA ASP A 155 7.77 25.21 47.53
C ASP A 155 7.09 26.25 46.62
N ALA A 156 7.08 27.51 47.06
CA ALA A 156 6.54 28.63 46.29
C ALA A 156 7.34 28.85 45.01
N ILE A 157 8.67 28.89 45.10
CA ILE A 157 9.55 29.08 43.93
C ILE A 157 9.43 27.90 42.96
N ASN A 158 9.43 26.67 43.46
CA ASN A 158 9.29 25.47 42.60
C ASN A 158 7.93 25.44 41.90
N GLY A 159 6.85 25.78 42.57
CA GLY A 159 5.53 25.89 41.95
C GLY A 159 5.48 26.97 40.86
N ALA A 160 6.08 28.14 41.12
CA ALA A 160 6.20 29.19 40.11
C ALA A 160 7.04 28.75 38.89
N LYS A 161 8.15 28.03 39.12
CA LYS A 161 8.97 27.42 38.07
C LYS A 161 8.16 26.42 37.21
N ASP A 162 7.35 25.58 37.84
CA ASP A 162 6.49 24.63 37.14
C ASP A 162 5.46 25.33 36.23
N ILE A 163 4.87 26.43 36.70
CA ILE A 163 3.93 27.24 35.89
C ILE A 163 4.64 27.84 34.68
N ILE A 164 5.84 28.41 34.88
CA ILE A 164 6.61 29.02 33.80
C ILE A 164 7.08 27.96 32.81
N ALA A 165 7.55 26.81 33.28
CA ALA A 165 7.99 25.70 32.44
C ALA A 165 6.85 25.20 31.51
N GLU A 166 5.65 25.05 32.03
CA GLU A 166 4.48 24.68 31.24
C GLU A 166 4.13 25.76 30.23
N HIS A 167 4.17 27.04 30.62
CA HIS A 167 3.92 28.16 29.72
C HIS A 167 4.89 28.14 28.51
N ILE A 168 6.20 28.00 28.77
CA ILE A 168 7.23 27.89 27.73
C ILE A 168 6.93 26.68 26.80
N SER A 169 6.57 25.54 27.39
CA SER A 169 6.29 24.33 26.62
C SER A 169 5.03 24.42 25.75
N ASP A 170 4.12 25.32 26.08
CA ASP A 170 2.85 25.52 25.36
C ASP A 170 2.97 26.55 24.23
N GLU A 171 4.07 27.30 24.17
CA GLU A 171 4.30 28.27 23.11
C GLU A 171 4.48 27.59 21.75
N ALA A 172 3.53 27.84 20.84
CA ALA A 172 3.50 27.21 19.52
C ALA A 172 4.74 27.52 18.70
N ASP A 173 5.20 28.76 18.68
CA ASP A 173 6.38 29.19 17.92
C ASP A 173 7.65 28.50 18.38
N TYR A 174 7.78 28.26 19.70
CA TYR A 174 8.93 27.53 20.25
C TYR A 174 8.91 26.08 19.80
N ARG A 175 7.77 25.42 19.85
CA ARG A 175 7.62 24.05 19.42
C ARG A 175 7.89 23.88 17.93
N ILE A 176 7.37 24.78 17.10
CA ILE A 176 7.59 24.76 15.65
C ILE A 176 9.08 24.92 15.34
N TYR A 177 9.76 25.88 15.98
CA TYR A 177 11.19 26.07 15.80
C TYR A 177 12.02 24.86 16.22
N ILE A 178 11.76 24.33 17.41
CA ILE A 178 12.49 23.18 17.98
C ILE A 178 12.29 21.93 17.13
N ARG A 179 11.06 21.66 16.70
CA ARG A 179 10.75 20.54 15.81
C ARG A 179 11.52 20.66 14.49
N LYS A 180 11.44 21.81 13.85
CA LYS A 180 12.14 22.08 12.59
C LYS A 180 13.66 21.93 12.75
N THR A 181 14.21 22.50 13.79
CA THR A 181 15.67 22.44 14.06
C THR A 181 16.11 20.99 14.31
N THR A 182 15.33 20.22 15.09
CA THR A 182 15.62 18.81 15.36
C THR A 182 15.52 17.96 14.10
N GLN A 183 14.51 18.18 13.25
CA GLN A 183 14.39 17.49 11.97
C GLN A 183 15.54 17.78 11.01
N GLN A 184 16.02 19.00 10.99
CA GLN A 184 17.08 19.42 10.07
C GLN A 184 18.50 19.05 10.50
N LYS A 185 18.78 19.14 11.81
CA LYS A 185 20.12 19.00 12.38
C LYS A 185 20.28 17.81 13.34
N GLY A 186 19.19 17.21 13.78
CA GLY A 186 19.21 16.05 14.67
C GLY A 186 19.61 14.76 13.96
N SER A 187 20.04 13.79 14.78
CA SER A 187 20.33 12.43 14.34
C SER A 187 19.45 11.42 15.07
N ILE A 188 19.22 10.28 14.42
CA ILE A 188 18.66 9.10 15.07
C ILE A 188 19.79 8.15 15.42
N THR A 189 19.79 7.65 16.66
CA THR A 189 20.75 6.67 17.14
C THR A 189 20.07 5.40 17.58
N SER A 190 20.74 4.28 17.37
CA SER A 190 20.30 2.98 17.85
C SER A 190 21.47 2.23 18.48
N VAL A 191 21.21 1.61 19.62
CA VAL A 191 22.16 0.76 20.32
C VAL A 191 21.51 -0.55 20.71
N ALA A 192 22.28 -1.64 20.70
CA ALA A 192 21.80 -2.93 21.19
C ALA A 192 21.61 -2.90 22.71
N LYS A 193 20.55 -3.54 23.20
CA LYS A 193 20.40 -3.78 24.65
C LYS A 193 21.36 -4.84 25.15
N ASN A 194 21.64 -5.84 24.32
CA ASN A 194 22.66 -6.88 24.56
C ASN A 194 23.52 -7.05 23.32
N PRO A 195 24.70 -6.42 23.23
CA PRO A 195 25.56 -6.47 22.06
C PRO A 195 26.11 -7.86 21.72
N GLU A 196 26.15 -8.77 22.70
CA GLU A 196 26.66 -10.14 22.51
C GLU A 196 25.64 -11.09 21.88
N GLU A 197 24.39 -10.68 21.80
CA GLU A 197 23.32 -11.48 21.22
C GLU A 197 23.22 -11.24 19.71
N ALA A 198 23.40 -12.29 18.91
CA ALA A 198 23.24 -12.22 17.46
C ALA A 198 21.78 -12.04 17.06
N SER A 199 21.51 -11.11 16.18
CA SER A 199 20.16 -10.89 15.63
C SER A 199 20.21 -10.36 14.20
N VAL A 200 19.05 -10.27 13.57
CA VAL A 200 18.91 -9.63 12.25
C VAL A 200 19.14 -8.12 12.27
N TYR A 201 19.27 -7.52 13.46
CA TYR A 201 19.47 -6.09 13.69
C TYR A 201 20.92 -5.70 13.98
N GLU A 202 21.90 -6.58 13.79
CA GLU A 202 23.31 -6.30 14.11
C GLU A 202 23.84 -5.02 13.46
N MET A 203 23.37 -4.68 12.27
CA MET A 203 23.74 -3.44 11.58
C MET A 203 23.25 -2.16 12.30
N TYR A 204 22.34 -2.31 13.26
CA TYR A 204 21.77 -1.21 14.06
C TYR A 204 22.24 -1.23 15.52
N TYR A 205 23.20 -2.06 15.89
CA TYR A 205 23.70 -2.19 17.26
C TYR A 205 24.52 -0.98 17.70
N ASP A 206 25.17 -0.32 16.75
CA ASP A 206 25.85 0.96 16.89
C ASP A 206 25.60 1.77 15.62
N PHE A 207 24.48 2.49 15.60
CA PHE A 207 23.99 3.15 14.41
C PHE A 207 23.65 4.61 14.68
N GLU A 208 24.08 5.48 13.79
CA GLU A 208 23.72 6.89 13.78
C GLU A 208 23.53 7.40 12.35
N GLU A 209 22.45 8.13 12.12
CA GLU A 209 22.19 8.78 10.83
C GLU A 209 21.41 10.08 11.04
N PRO A 210 21.66 11.15 10.23
CA PRO A 210 20.84 12.35 10.27
C PRO A 210 19.36 12.06 10.01
N VAL A 211 18.45 12.61 10.82
CA VAL A 211 17.00 12.39 10.70
C VAL A 211 16.50 12.65 9.28
N LYS A 212 16.94 13.74 8.66
CA LYS A 212 16.52 14.13 7.29
C LYS A 212 16.97 13.19 6.18
N LYS A 213 17.92 12.30 6.44
CA LYS A 213 18.46 11.36 5.45
C LYS A 213 18.02 9.92 5.66
N LEU A 214 17.33 9.65 6.75
CA LEU A 214 16.95 8.30 7.14
C LEU A 214 15.95 7.69 6.14
N ALA A 215 16.34 6.57 5.53
CA ALA A 215 15.49 5.84 4.59
C ALA A 215 14.34 5.12 5.31
N GLY A 216 13.17 5.03 4.65
CA GLY A 216 11.96 4.44 5.24
C GLY A 216 12.14 3.01 5.74
N HIS A 217 12.82 2.15 4.98
CA HIS A 217 13.09 0.77 5.42
C HIS A 217 13.92 0.68 6.71
N ARG A 218 14.83 1.64 6.94
CA ARG A 218 15.59 1.73 8.20
C ARG A 218 14.71 2.16 9.35
N VAL A 219 13.79 3.11 9.13
CA VAL A 219 12.79 3.50 10.15
C VAL A 219 11.99 2.29 10.60
N LEU A 220 11.47 1.50 9.66
CA LEU A 220 10.67 0.32 9.96
C LEU A 220 11.50 -0.77 10.66
N ALA A 221 12.75 -0.97 10.25
CA ALA A 221 13.67 -1.90 10.90
C ALA A 221 13.97 -1.49 12.36
N LEU A 222 14.27 -0.21 12.58
CA LEU A 222 14.53 0.34 13.91
C LEU A 222 13.31 0.20 14.82
N ASN A 223 12.12 0.53 14.33
CA ASN A 223 10.88 0.39 15.08
C ASN A 223 10.61 -1.07 15.47
N ARG A 224 10.84 -2.01 14.57
CA ARG A 224 10.67 -3.44 14.84
C ARG A 224 11.68 -3.95 15.86
N GLY A 225 12.97 -3.60 15.72
CA GLY A 225 14.01 -3.95 16.67
C GLY A 225 13.76 -3.41 18.08
N GLU A 226 13.19 -2.19 18.18
CA GLU A 226 12.77 -1.59 19.45
C GLU A 226 11.56 -2.32 20.07
N LYS A 227 10.54 -2.65 19.25
CA LYS A 227 9.36 -3.43 19.65
C LYS A 227 9.73 -4.82 20.16
N GLU A 228 10.70 -5.47 19.52
CA GLU A 228 11.26 -6.77 19.92
C GLU A 228 12.23 -6.66 21.12
N LYS A 229 12.45 -5.46 21.62
CA LYS A 229 13.33 -5.14 22.77
C LYS A 229 14.81 -5.48 22.55
N ILE A 230 15.24 -5.55 21.32
CA ILE A 230 16.64 -5.76 20.92
C ILE A 230 17.38 -4.44 20.84
N LEU A 231 16.73 -3.40 20.33
CA LEU A 231 17.31 -2.07 20.16
C LEU A 231 16.75 -1.05 21.16
N THR A 232 17.55 -0.03 21.44
CA THR A 232 17.12 1.23 22.05
C THR A 232 17.35 2.34 21.03
N VAL A 233 16.28 3.02 20.63
CA VAL A 233 16.31 4.04 19.57
C VAL A 233 15.99 5.41 20.15
N LYS A 234 16.79 6.43 19.81
CA LYS A 234 16.62 7.81 20.29
C LYS A 234 16.87 8.80 19.16
N ILE A 235 16.25 9.96 19.29
CA ILE A 235 16.58 11.13 18.48
C ILE A 235 17.45 12.08 19.33
N ASN A 236 18.62 12.39 18.81
CA ASN A 236 19.54 13.36 19.39
C ASN A 236 19.34 14.70 18.71
N ALA A 237 18.75 15.64 19.44
CA ALA A 237 18.57 17.01 18.98
C ALA A 237 19.85 17.84 19.21
N PRO A 238 20.04 18.95 18.51
CA PRO A 238 21.10 19.92 18.80
C PRO A 238 20.74 20.74 20.05
N GLU A 239 20.81 20.10 21.22
CA GLU A 239 20.30 20.60 22.49
C GLU A 239 20.89 21.95 22.88
N GLU A 240 22.20 22.12 22.77
CA GLU A 240 22.87 23.36 23.12
C GLU A 240 22.39 24.56 22.27
N GLU A 241 22.19 24.36 20.98
CA GLU A 241 21.66 25.37 20.07
C GLU A 241 20.21 25.74 20.42
N ILE A 242 19.39 24.73 20.72
CA ILE A 242 17.98 24.90 21.09
C ILE A 242 17.87 25.65 22.41
N LEU A 243 18.63 25.27 23.43
CA LEU A 243 18.60 25.92 24.73
C LEU A 243 19.06 27.39 24.65
N LYS A 244 20.14 27.69 23.92
CA LYS A 244 20.57 29.05 23.67
C LYS A 244 19.52 29.89 22.94
N TRP A 245 18.82 29.29 22.00
CA TRP A 245 17.73 29.96 21.29
C TRP A 245 16.55 30.24 22.23
N LEU A 246 16.10 29.26 23.00
CA LEU A 246 15.01 29.41 23.99
C LEU A 246 15.34 30.47 25.01
N GLU A 247 16.55 30.47 25.57
CA GLU A 247 17.01 31.50 26.50
C GLU A 247 16.87 32.91 25.93
N ARG A 248 17.23 33.11 24.65
CA ARG A 248 17.06 34.40 23.97
C ARG A 248 15.61 34.82 23.79
N GLN A 249 14.70 33.86 23.62
CA GLN A 249 13.27 34.13 23.48
C GLN A 249 12.65 34.48 24.84
N VAL A 250 12.99 33.75 25.89
CA VAL A 250 12.39 33.88 27.24
C VAL A 250 13.04 34.97 28.06
N ILE A 251 14.35 35.09 28.03
CA ILE A 251 15.10 36.10 28.80
C ILE A 251 15.29 37.35 27.94
N THR A 252 14.34 38.28 28.05
CA THR A 252 14.32 39.52 27.29
C THR A 252 15.07 40.66 27.99
N LYS A 253 15.28 40.54 29.29
CA LYS A 253 16.01 41.52 30.12
C LYS A 253 16.99 40.81 31.05
N GLN A 254 18.22 41.31 31.11
CA GLN A 254 19.16 40.82 32.13
C GLN A 254 18.75 41.36 33.49
N ASN A 255 18.51 40.48 34.44
CA ASN A 255 18.08 40.78 35.77
C ASN A 255 18.80 39.87 36.80
N PRO A 256 19.47 40.41 37.80
CA PRO A 256 20.25 39.60 38.73
C PRO A 256 19.41 38.62 39.55
N VAL A 257 18.09 38.86 39.66
CA VAL A 257 17.16 38.03 40.44
C VAL A 257 16.54 36.93 39.58
N THR A 258 16.10 37.27 38.37
CA THR A 258 15.27 36.36 37.56
C THR A 258 16.01 35.62 36.44
N THR A 259 17.14 36.15 35.94
CA THR A 259 17.85 35.56 34.80
C THR A 259 18.32 34.12 35.06
N SER A 260 18.94 33.86 36.25
CA SER A 260 19.40 32.50 36.59
C SER A 260 18.26 31.52 36.74
N VAL A 261 17.16 31.94 37.36
CA VAL A 261 15.95 31.14 37.54
C VAL A 261 15.32 30.80 36.19
N LEU A 262 15.20 31.77 35.30
CA LEU A 262 14.65 31.55 33.97
C LEU A 262 15.50 30.60 33.11
N LYS A 263 16.84 30.63 33.25
CA LYS A 263 17.72 29.64 32.58
C LYS A 263 17.43 28.22 33.07
N GLU A 264 17.29 28.02 34.38
CA GLU A 264 16.93 26.72 34.93
C GLU A 264 15.54 26.26 34.46
N VAL A 265 14.57 27.15 34.38
CA VAL A 265 13.21 26.86 33.91
C VAL A 265 13.19 26.53 32.45
N VAL A 266 13.95 27.25 31.60
CA VAL A 266 14.09 26.95 30.17
C VAL A 266 14.65 25.54 29.97
N GLU A 267 15.71 25.19 30.70
CA GLU A 267 16.33 23.88 30.67
C GLU A 267 15.34 22.78 31.09
N ASP A 268 14.64 22.97 32.22
CA ASP A 268 13.61 22.03 32.71
C ASP A 268 12.45 21.87 31.72
N SER A 269 11.92 22.99 31.22
CA SER A 269 10.84 22.97 30.23
C SER A 269 11.23 22.19 28.98
N TYR A 270 12.43 22.45 28.44
CA TYR A 270 12.92 21.73 27.26
C TYR A 270 13.10 20.23 27.56
N LYS A 271 13.90 19.87 28.56
CA LYS A 271 14.25 18.46 28.83
C LYS A 271 13.08 17.62 29.30
N ARG A 272 12.19 18.17 30.11
CA ARG A 272 11.08 17.42 30.70
C ARG A 272 9.79 17.46 29.87
N LEU A 273 9.48 18.58 29.25
CA LEU A 273 8.18 18.79 28.59
C LEU A 273 8.27 18.82 27.05
N ILE A 274 9.23 19.54 26.50
CA ILE A 274 9.30 19.77 25.05
C ILE A 274 10.03 18.62 24.32
N ALA A 275 11.25 18.32 24.70
CA ALA A 275 12.09 17.36 23.99
C ALA A 275 11.46 15.96 23.87
N PRO A 276 10.88 15.36 24.93
CA PRO A 276 10.23 14.07 24.81
C PRO A 276 9.00 14.07 23.91
N ALA A 277 8.27 15.20 23.87
CA ALA A 277 7.11 15.34 23.00
C ALA A 277 7.54 15.48 21.53
N ILE A 278 8.50 16.34 21.24
CA ILE A 278 9.05 16.54 19.89
C ILE A 278 9.69 15.26 19.35
N GLU A 279 10.41 14.52 20.18
CA GLU A 279 10.97 13.22 19.79
C GLU A 279 9.88 12.24 19.35
N ARG A 280 8.81 12.09 20.13
CA ARG A 280 7.67 11.24 19.77
C ARG A 280 6.98 11.69 18.46
N GLU A 281 6.80 13.00 18.30
CA GLU A 281 6.21 13.56 17.08
C GLU A 281 7.08 13.26 15.86
N ILE A 282 8.38 13.50 15.92
CA ILE A 282 9.31 13.20 14.82
C ILE A 282 9.38 11.70 14.53
N ARG A 283 9.40 10.85 15.57
CA ARG A 283 9.35 9.40 15.40
C ARG A 283 8.04 8.94 14.72
N SER A 284 6.92 9.57 15.07
CA SER A 284 5.62 9.32 14.44
C SER A 284 5.62 9.74 12.98
N ASP A 285 6.11 10.94 12.67
CA ASP A 285 6.20 11.45 11.30
C ASP A 285 7.10 10.58 10.42
N LEU A 286 8.26 10.18 10.94
CA LEU A 286 9.16 9.25 10.24
C LEU A 286 8.49 7.91 9.96
N THR A 287 7.74 7.38 10.92
CA THR A 287 7.01 6.12 10.78
C THR A 287 5.90 6.24 9.73
N GLU A 288 5.08 7.28 9.80
CA GLU A 288 4.02 7.51 8.81
C GLU A 288 4.58 7.63 7.38
N ASN A 289 5.61 8.42 7.19
CA ASN A 289 6.26 8.57 5.89
C ASN A 289 6.88 7.26 5.39
N ALA A 290 7.50 6.48 6.29
CA ALA A 290 8.06 5.17 5.95
C ALA A 290 6.97 4.16 5.57
N GLU A 291 5.86 4.15 6.30
CA GLU A 291 4.69 3.31 6.00
C GLU A 291 4.06 3.68 4.68
N ASP A 292 3.88 4.97 4.39
CA ASP A 292 3.32 5.43 3.12
C ASP A 292 4.16 5.01 1.93
N GLY A 293 5.48 5.18 2.03
CA GLY A 293 6.40 4.71 1.01
C GLY A 293 6.35 3.19 0.82
N ALA A 294 6.33 2.43 1.91
CA ALA A 294 6.23 0.97 1.86
C ALA A 294 4.89 0.49 1.29
N ILE A 295 3.78 1.09 1.70
CA ILE A 295 2.44 0.76 1.18
C ILE A 295 2.36 1.03 -0.33
N HIS A 296 2.93 2.13 -0.80
CA HIS A 296 3.00 2.40 -2.24
C HIS A 296 3.74 1.29 -3.00
N VAL A 297 4.90 0.86 -2.50
CA VAL A 297 5.67 -0.25 -3.08
C VAL A 297 4.87 -1.55 -3.05
N PHE A 298 4.23 -1.86 -1.93
CA PHE A 298 3.39 -3.06 -1.79
C PHE A 298 2.21 -3.04 -2.76
N GLY A 299 1.60 -1.87 -2.96
CA GLY A 299 0.56 -1.68 -3.96
C GLY A 299 1.05 -2.00 -5.38
N LYS A 300 2.23 -1.51 -5.75
CA LYS A 300 2.82 -1.82 -7.06
C LYS A 300 3.18 -3.30 -7.21
N ASN A 301 3.73 -3.92 -6.18
CA ASN A 301 4.01 -5.35 -6.19
C ASN A 301 2.72 -6.18 -6.34
N LEU A 302 1.67 -5.81 -5.63
CA LEU A 302 0.36 -6.47 -5.74
C LEU A 302 -0.24 -6.28 -7.14
N GLU A 303 -0.20 -5.07 -7.69
CA GLU A 303 -0.66 -4.79 -9.06
C GLU A 303 0.03 -5.72 -10.06
N GLN A 304 1.35 -5.87 -9.98
CA GLN A 304 2.11 -6.74 -10.88
C GLN A 304 1.73 -8.22 -10.74
N LEU A 305 1.48 -8.68 -9.51
CA LEU A 305 1.00 -10.05 -9.28
C LEU A 305 -0.39 -10.29 -9.88
N LEU A 306 -1.31 -9.35 -9.68
CA LEU A 306 -2.68 -9.44 -10.17
C LEU A 306 -2.77 -9.31 -11.70
N MET A 307 -1.89 -8.52 -12.28
CA MET A 307 -1.85 -8.24 -13.72
C MET A 307 -0.97 -9.21 -14.51
N GLN A 308 -0.49 -10.30 -13.90
CA GLN A 308 0.20 -11.36 -14.64
C GLN A 308 -0.72 -11.99 -15.70
N PRO A 309 -0.20 -12.27 -16.91
CA PRO A 309 -0.99 -12.90 -17.95
C PRO A 309 -1.54 -14.25 -17.51
N PRO A 310 -2.83 -14.52 -17.73
CA PRO A 310 -3.41 -15.84 -17.49
C PRO A 310 -2.85 -16.87 -18.47
N ILE A 311 -2.69 -18.11 -18.02
CA ILE A 311 -2.33 -19.26 -18.88
C ILE A 311 -3.61 -20.04 -19.17
N VAL A 312 -4.21 -19.75 -20.31
CA VAL A 312 -5.50 -20.33 -20.71
C VAL A 312 -5.33 -21.61 -21.52
N GLY A 313 -6.37 -22.44 -21.52
CA GLY A 313 -6.49 -23.62 -22.40
C GLY A 313 -5.65 -24.82 -21.99
N LYS A 314 -5.07 -24.84 -20.79
CA LYS A 314 -4.22 -25.95 -20.30
C LYS A 314 -4.83 -26.64 -19.10
N VAL A 315 -4.62 -27.98 -19.02
CA VAL A 315 -4.85 -28.75 -17.81
C VAL A 315 -3.63 -28.56 -16.90
N VAL A 316 -3.85 -28.13 -15.68
CA VAL A 316 -2.81 -27.82 -14.70
C VAL A 316 -2.87 -28.75 -13.52
N LEU A 317 -1.72 -29.27 -13.11
CA LEU A 317 -1.55 -29.99 -11.85
C LEU A 317 -1.08 -28.99 -10.79
N GLY A 318 -1.93 -28.67 -9.82
CA GLY A 318 -1.55 -27.92 -8.63
C GLY A 318 -0.86 -28.83 -7.63
N TRP A 319 0.23 -28.37 -7.06
CA TRP A 319 1.06 -29.11 -6.12
C TRP A 319 1.32 -28.26 -4.88
N ASP A 320 0.68 -28.64 -3.79
CA ASP A 320 0.92 -28.05 -2.46
C ASP A 320 1.98 -28.90 -1.74
N PRO A 321 3.25 -28.42 -1.66
CA PRO A 321 4.35 -29.19 -1.13
C PRO A 321 4.28 -29.28 0.39
N ALA A 322 4.56 -30.46 0.94
CA ALA A 322 4.67 -30.69 2.37
C ALA A 322 5.59 -31.88 2.68
N PHE A 323 6.10 -31.92 3.90
CA PHE A 323 6.93 -33.05 4.37
C PHE A 323 6.05 -34.21 4.88
N ARG A 324 5.81 -34.29 6.18
CA ARG A 324 5.15 -35.44 6.83
C ARG A 324 3.71 -35.72 6.37
N THR A 325 2.96 -34.67 6.11
CA THR A 325 1.54 -34.79 5.77
C THR A 325 1.31 -35.20 4.32
N GLY A 326 2.36 -35.35 3.54
CA GLY A 326 2.32 -35.62 2.11
C GLY A 326 1.97 -34.40 1.27
N CYS A 327 2.43 -34.38 0.03
CA CYS A 327 2.12 -33.36 -0.96
C CYS A 327 0.72 -33.57 -1.50
N LYS A 328 -0.11 -32.51 -1.52
CA LYS A 328 -1.47 -32.54 -2.03
C LYS A 328 -1.45 -32.10 -3.48
N LEU A 329 -2.10 -32.87 -4.32
CA LEU A 329 -2.22 -32.63 -5.75
C LEU A 329 -3.66 -32.38 -6.13
N ALA A 330 -3.88 -31.44 -7.04
CA ALA A 330 -5.18 -31.23 -7.68
C ALA A 330 -5.02 -31.07 -9.18
N VAL A 331 -5.76 -31.82 -9.95
CA VAL A 331 -5.82 -31.68 -11.42
C VAL A 331 -6.97 -30.76 -11.75
N VAL A 332 -6.69 -29.70 -12.47
CA VAL A 332 -7.67 -28.66 -12.81
C VAL A 332 -7.74 -28.53 -14.33
N ASP A 333 -8.95 -28.59 -14.88
CA ASP A 333 -9.18 -28.43 -16.31
C ASP A 333 -9.03 -26.98 -16.78
N PRO A 334 -9.03 -26.67 -18.08
CA PRO A 334 -8.89 -25.30 -18.59
C PRO A 334 -9.95 -24.31 -18.09
N THR A 335 -11.08 -24.78 -17.55
CA THR A 335 -12.15 -23.91 -17.00
C THR A 335 -12.01 -23.66 -15.50
N GLY A 336 -11.00 -24.24 -14.86
CA GLY A 336 -10.80 -24.14 -13.42
C GLY A 336 -11.53 -25.20 -12.60
N LYS A 337 -12.19 -26.17 -13.24
CA LYS A 337 -12.86 -27.28 -12.57
C LYS A 337 -11.85 -28.31 -12.08
N VAL A 338 -11.98 -28.74 -10.83
CA VAL A 338 -11.14 -29.80 -10.28
C VAL A 338 -11.62 -31.15 -10.80
N LEU A 339 -10.72 -31.89 -11.46
CA LEU A 339 -10.98 -33.21 -12.03
C LEU A 339 -10.60 -34.35 -11.08
N ASP A 340 -9.52 -34.17 -10.33
CA ASP A 340 -9.00 -35.20 -9.45
C ASP A 340 -8.14 -34.57 -8.33
N THR A 341 -8.05 -35.25 -7.19
CA THR A 341 -7.15 -34.90 -6.09
C THR A 341 -6.47 -36.14 -5.54
N VAL A 342 -5.19 -36.05 -5.26
CA VAL A 342 -4.36 -37.16 -4.74
C VAL A 342 -3.38 -36.64 -3.74
N VAL A 343 -3.00 -37.47 -2.76
CA VAL A 343 -1.88 -37.22 -1.85
C VAL A 343 -0.72 -38.15 -2.20
N ILE A 344 0.49 -37.60 -2.33
CA ILE A 344 1.70 -38.36 -2.59
C ILE A 344 2.74 -38.05 -1.52
N TYR A 345 3.70 -38.97 -1.32
CA TYR A 345 4.73 -38.88 -0.28
C TYR A 345 6.16 -38.93 -0.84
N PRO A 346 6.53 -37.98 -1.73
CA PRO A 346 7.86 -37.99 -2.34
C PRO A 346 8.93 -37.29 -1.51
N THR A 347 8.54 -36.61 -0.43
CA THR A 347 9.40 -35.78 0.42
C THR A 347 9.59 -36.36 1.80
N ALA A 348 10.69 -36.01 2.47
CA ALA A 348 11.05 -36.57 3.78
C ALA A 348 9.94 -36.36 4.86
N PRO A 349 9.74 -37.33 5.78
CA PRO A 349 10.33 -38.65 5.84
C PRO A 349 9.74 -39.58 4.78
N THR A 350 10.57 -40.12 3.91
CA THR A 350 10.13 -40.96 2.77
C THR A 350 11.08 -42.13 2.57
N SER A 351 10.76 -43.00 1.61
CA SER A 351 11.58 -44.10 1.15
C SER A 351 11.61 -44.15 -0.38
N GLU A 352 12.58 -44.87 -0.96
CA GLU A 352 12.62 -45.04 -2.41
C GLU A 352 11.33 -45.65 -2.98
N ALA A 353 10.72 -46.57 -2.24
CA ALA A 353 9.44 -47.16 -2.61
C ALA A 353 8.31 -46.13 -2.68
N LYS A 354 8.25 -45.21 -1.72
CA LYS A 354 7.28 -44.12 -1.70
C LYS A 354 7.52 -43.08 -2.82
N ILE A 355 8.77 -42.77 -3.09
CA ILE A 355 9.15 -41.87 -4.20
C ILE A 355 8.76 -42.50 -5.53
N LYS A 356 9.04 -43.80 -5.73
CA LYS A 356 8.64 -44.54 -6.93
C LYS A 356 7.13 -44.59 -7.10
N ALA A 357 6.38 -44.86 -6.01
CA ALA A 357 4.92 -44.85 -6.03
C ALA A 357 4.37 -43.46 -6.37
N ALA A 358 4.96 -42.39 -5.84
CA ALA A 358 4.59 -41.01 -6.17
C ALA A 358 4.81 -40.70 -7.66
N LYS A 359 5.96 -41.09 -8.21
CA LYS A 359 6.27 -40.91 -9.65
C LYS A 359 5.30 -41.71 -10.54
N GLU A 360 4.94 -42.94 -10.18
CA GLU A 360 3.97 -43.75 -10.92
C GLU A 360 2.56 -43.12 -10.88
N THR A 361 2.16 -42.55 -9.73
CA THR A 361 0.89 -41.83 -9.62
C THR A 361 0.89 -40.59 -10.52
N LEU A 362 1.98 -39.83 -10.52
CA LEU A 362 2.13 -38.64 -11.36
C LEU A 362 2.08 -39.00 -12.87
N LYS A 363 2.77 -40.07 -13.28
CA LYS A 363 2.73 -40.55 -14.67
C LYS A 363 1.30 -40.90 -15.11
N LYS A 364 0.56 -41.58 -14.23
CA LYS A 364 -0.86 -41.94 -14.48
C LYS A 364 -1.74 -40.70 -14.62
N LEU A 365 -1.59 -39.71 -13.74
CA LEU A 365 -2.35 -38.46 -13.80
C LEU A 365 -2.05 -37.66 -15.07
N ILE A 366 -0.75 -37.51 -15.41
CA ILE A 366 -0.30 -36.81 -16.62
C ILE A 366 -0.94 -37.39 -17.87
N ARG A 367 -0.93 -38.73 -18.01
CA ARG A 367 -1.51 -39.43 -19.16
C ARG A 367 -3.02 -39.39 -19.17
N LYS A 368 -3.65 -39.63 -18.01
CA LYS A 368 -5.11 -39.67 -17.91
C LYS A 368 -5.78 -38.35 -18.25
N TYR A 369 -5.20 -37.24 -17.81
CA TYR A 369 -5.78 -35.91 -17.94
C TYR A 369 -5.06 -35.03 -18.97
N ASN A 370 -4.05 -35.56 -19.65
CA ASN A 370 -3.23 -34.83 -20.61
C ASN A 370 -2.63 -33.54 -19.99
N ILE A 371 -2.06 -33.68 -18.78
CA ILE A 371 -1.46 -32.56 -18.06
C ILE A 371 -0.24 -32.07 -18.81
N SER A 372 -0.15 -30.78 -19.09
CA SER A 372 0.99 -30.15 -19.76
C SER A 372 1.73 -29.16 -18.88
N LEU A 373 1.21 -28.84 -17.70
CA LEU A 373 1.76 -27.82 -16.81
C LEU A 373 1.56 -28.20 -15.35
N ILE A 374 2.62 -28.04 -14.55
CA ILE A 374 2.61 -28.23 -13.10
C ILE A 374 2.80 -26.88 -12.42
N SER A 375 1.90 -26.52 -11.53
CA SER A 375 2.00 -25.36 -10.65
C SER A 375 2.46 -25.82 -9.28
N LEU A 376 3.72 -25.60 -8.96
CA LEU A 376 4.32 -25.99 -7.68
C LEU A 376 4.31 -24.81 -6.72
N GLY A 377 3.69 -24.96 -5.56
CA GLY A 377 3.74 -23.96 -4.49
C GLY A 377 5.17 -23.75 -3.98
N ASN A 378 5.48 -22.52 -3.57
CA ASN A 378 6.83 -22.14 -3.11
C ASN A 378 7.02 -22.26 -1.59
N GLY A 379 6.16 -22.98 -0.90
CA GLY A 379 6.21 -23.18 0.55
C GLY A 379 7.18 -24.26 1.00
N THR A 380 6.89 -24.78 2.19
CA THR A 380 7.67 -25.85 2.81
C THR A 380 7.77 -27.08 1.90
N ALA A 381 8.95 -27.67 1.78
CA ALA A 381 9.25 -28.80 0.88
C ALA A 381 9.16 -28.52 -0.64
N SER A 382 9.07 -27.27 -1.05
CA SER A 382 9.04 -26.90 -2.47
C SER A 382 10.28 -27.37 -3.22
N ARG A 383 11.45 -27.22 -2.61
CA ARG A 383 12.74 -27.64 -3.20
C ARG A 383 12.79 -29.14 -3.49
N GLU A 384 12.44 -29.93 -2.49
CA GLU A 384 12.44 -31.37 -2.57
C GLU A 384 11.41 -31.87 -3.59
N SER A 385 10.26 -31.24 -3.62
CA SER A 385 9.22 -31.49 -4.62
C SER A 385 9.68 -31.13 -6.03
N GLU A 386 10.38 -30.02 -6.21
CA GLU A 386 10.92 -29.58 -7.50
C GLU A 386 11.94 -30.61 -8.05
N GLN A 387 12.81 -31.15 -7.20
CA GLN A 387 13.75 -32.20 -7.60
C GLN A 387 13.02 -33.45 -8.12
N VAL A 388 11.97 -33.87 -7.44
CA VAL A 388 11.14 -35.02 -7.88
C VAL A 388 10.48 -34.72 -9.23
N ILE A 389 9.95 -33.51 -9.43
CA ILE A 389 9.36 -33.10 -10.71
C ILE A 389 10.42 -33.16 -11.83
N VAL A 390 11.58 -32.59 -11.63
CA VAL A 390 12.65 -32.57 -12.65
C VAL A 390 13.10 -33.97 -13.02
N GLU A 391 13.28 -34.87 -12.04
CA GLU A 391 13.60 -36.27 -12.30
C GLU A 391 12.48 -36.96 -13.09
N LEU A 392 11.23 -36.75 -12.70
CA LEU A 392 10.07 -37.32 -13.41
C LEU A 392 10.02 -36.84 -14.86
N LEU A 393 10.27 -35.55 -15.12
CA LEU A 393 10.21 -35.00 -16.48
C LEU A 393 11.27 -35.61 -17.41
N LYS A 394 12.40 -36.10 -16.86
CA LYS A 394 13.40 -36.84 -17.62
C LYS A 394 12.99 -38.27 -17.95
N GLU A 395 12.08 -38.86 -17.18
CA GLU A 395 11.61 -40.23 -17.31
C GLU A 395 10.41 -40.40 -18.26
N ILE A 396 9.74 -39.31 -18.61
CA ILE A 396 8.51 -39.34 -19.42
C ILE A 396 8.69 -38.74 -20.80
N PRO A 397 8.02 -39.27 -21.84
CA PRO A 397 8.05 -38.71 -23.20
C PRO A 397 7.11 -37.49 -23.36
N GLU A 398 6.13 -37.33 -22.47
CA GLU A 398 5.17 -36.25 -22.52
C GLU A 398 5.85 -34.90 -22.26
N LYS A 399 5.48 -33.87 -23.04
CA LYS A 399 5.99 -32.50 -22.88
C LYS A 399 5.25 -31.80 -21.74
N VAL A 400 5.82 -31.84 -20.56
CA VAL A 400 5.31 -31.18 -19.37
C VAL A 400 6.34 -30.16 -18.89
N GLN A 401 5.85 -28.98 -18.51
CA GLN A 401 6.65 -27.93 -17.91
C GLN A 401 6.15 -27.64 -16.51
N TYR A 402 6.93 -26.97 -15.69
CA TYR A 402 6.49 -26.53 -14.35
C TYR A 402 6.81 -25.08 -14.11
N VAL A 403 6.09 -24.48 -13.17
CA VAL A 403 6.29 -23.12 -12.68
C VAL A 403 6.24 -23.17 -11.15
N ILE A 404 7.16 -22.46 -10.51
CA ILE A 404 7.07 -22.19 -9.08
C ILE A 404 6.04 -21.09 -8.87
N THR A 405 4.96 -21.39 -8.19
CA THR A 405 3.84 -20.47 -7.95
C THR A 405 3.90 -19.94 -6.51
N ASN A 406 3.74 -18.63 -6.36
CA ASN A 406 3.62 -18.04 -5.02
C ASN A 406 2.32 -18.52 -4.37
N GLU A 407 2.44 -19.27 -3.27
CA GLU A 407 1.30 -19.80 -2.52
C GLU A 407 0.83 -18.89 -1.37
N ALA A 408 1.37 -17.66 -1.25
CA ALA A 408 0.98 -16.74 -0.20
C ALA A 408 -0.54 -16.58 -0.13
N GLY A 409 -1.09 -16.66 1.07
CA GLY A 409 -2.53 -16.60 1.31
C GLY A 409 -3.32 -17.87 0.93
N ALA A 410 -2.72 -18.90 0.31
CA ALA A 410 -3.44 -20.12 -0.03
C ALA A 410 -3.96 -20.85 1.20
N SER A 411 -3.22 -20.87 2.29
CA SER A 411 -3.65 -21.40 3.58
C SER A 411 -4.81 -20.61 4.19
N VAL A 412 -4.81 -19.29 4.05
CA VAL A 412 -5.90 -18.42 4.50
C VAL A 412 -7.17 -18.70 3.69
N TYR A 413 -7.05 -18.79 2.37
CA TYR A 413 -8.16 -19.14 1.49
C TYR A 413 -8.71 -20.53 1.83
N SER A 414 -7.88 -21.57 1.92
CA SER A 414 -8.31 -22.95 2.12
C SER A 414 -9.06 -23.17 3.42
N ALA A 415 -8.76 -22.38 4.46
CA ALA A 415 -9.46 -22.38 5.74
C ALA A 415 -10.68 -21.44 5.79
N SER A 416 -10.92 -20.65 4.73
CA SER A 416 -12.00 -19.67 4.69
C SER A 416 -13.38 -20.30 4.51
N LYS A 417 -14.42 -19.57 4.91
CA LYS A 417 -15.82 -19.92 4.64
C LYS A 417 -16.07 -20.03 3.13
N LEU A 418 -15.50 -19.15 2.34
CA LEU A 418 -15.63 -19.16 0.88
C LEU A 418 -15.11 -20.47 0.28
N ALA A 419 -13.93 -20.91 0.69
CA ALA A 419 -13.36 -22.19 0.22
C ALA A 419 -14.20 -23.40 0.65
N THR A 420 -14.80 -23.33 1.83
CA THR A 420 -15.73 -24.38 2.33
C THR A 420 -17.02 -24.43 1.50
N GLU A 421 -17.55 -23.28 1.13
CA GLU A 421 -18.73 -23.20 0.26
C GLU A 421 -18.41 -23.67 -1.17
N GLU A 422 -17.22 -23.33 -1.68
CA GLU A 422 -16.77 -23.73 -3.02
C GLU A 422 -16.43 -25.24 -3.13
N PHE A 423 -15.83 -25.78 -2.08
CA PHE A 423 -15.40 -27.18 -1.99
C PHE A 423 -15.80 -27.83 -0.65
N PRO A 424 -17.10 -28.09 -0.44
CA PRO A 424 -17.57 -28.59 0.85
C PRO A 424 -17.03 -30.00 1.21
N ASN A 425 -16.66 -30.78 0.20
CA ASN A 425 -16.18 -32.15 0.37
C ASN A 425 -14.65 -32.29 0.39
N PHE A 426 -13.92 -31.19 0.24
CA PHE A 426 -12.45 -31.17 0.24
C PHE A 426 -11.92 -30.74 1.60
N ASP A 427 -10.79 -31.31 1.99
CA ASP A 427 -10.01 -30.79 3.11
C ASP A 427 -9.21 -29.54 2.71
N VAL A 428 -8.56 -28.91 3.69
CA VAL A 428 -7.78 -27.69 3.46
C VAL A 428 -6.61 -27.90 2.48
N GLY A 429 -5.99 -29.08 2.48
CA GLY A 429 -4.89 -29.37 1.57
C GLY A 429 -5.35 -29.52 0.12
N GLN A 430 -6.48 -30.17 -0.12
CA GLN A 430 -7.08 -30.28 -1.44
C GLN A 430 -7.50 -28.92 -1.99
N ARG A 431 -8.09 -28.07 -1.13
CA ARG A 431 -8.46 -26.70 -1.50
C ARG A 431 -7.23 -25.84 -1.84
N SER A 432 -6.16 -25.98 -1.06
CA SER A 432 -4.90 -25.29 -1.32
C SER A 432 -4.27 -25.68 -2.66
N ALA A 433 -4.20 -26.98 -2.94
CA ALA A 433 -3.68 -27.49 -4.22
C ALA A 433 -4.49 -27.00 -5.43
N ALA A 434 -5.82 -26.99 -5.31
CA ALA A 434 -6.72 -26.44 -6.33
C ALA A 434 -6.47 -24.95 -6.57
N SER A 435 -6.31 -24.18 -5.48
CA SER A 435 -6.00 -22.75 -5.55
C SER A 435 -4.66 -22.49 -6.24
N ILE A 436 -3.62 -23.25 -5.91
CA ILE A 436 -2.29 -23.14 -6.53
C ILE A 436 -2.36 -23.40 -8.04
N ALA A 437 -3.14 -24.37 -8.49
CA ALA A 437 -3.37 -24.61 -9.91
C ALA A 437 -4.10 -23.44 -10.61
N ARG A 438 -5.17 -22.95 -10.01
CA ARG A 438 -6.00 -21.88 -10.55
C ARG A 438 -5.27 -20.53 -10.61
N ARG A 439 -4.35 -20.26 -9.67
CA ARG A 439 -3.50 -19.06 -9.70
C ARG A 439 -2.66 -18.95 -10.95
N LEU A 440 -2.25 -20.09 -11.50
CA LEU A 440 -1.50 -20.11 -12.75
C LEU A 440 -2.40 -19.90 -13.97
N GLN A 441 -3.63 -20.39 -13.90
CA GLN A 441 -4.62 -20.21 -14.97
C GLN A 441 -5.10 -18.77 -15.07
N ASP A 442 -5.52 -18.18 -13.97
CA ASP A 442 -5.89 -16.76 -13.89
C ASP A 442 -5.57 -16.19 -12.48
N PRO A 443 -4.42 -15.52 -12.33
CA PRO A 443 -4.00 -14.97 -11.05
C PRO A 443 -5.02 -14.00 -10.45
N LEU A 444 -5.57 -13.10 -11.24
CA LEU A 444 -6.54 -12.11 -10.75
C LEU A 444 -7.80 -12.76 -10.21
N ALA A 445 -8.42 -13.66 -11.00
CA ALA A 445 -9.66 -14.32 -10.61
C ALA A 445 -9.53 -15.16 -9.33
N GLU A 446 -8.35 -15.72 -9.08
CA GLU A 446 -8.11 -16.53 -7.87
C GLU A 446 -7.69 -15.67 -6.67
N LEU A 447 -6.78 -14.70 -6.86
CA LEU A 447 -6.25 -13.89 -5.77
C LEU A 447 -7.26 -12.93 -5.15
N VAL A 448 -8.31 -12.53 -5.87
CA VAL A 448 -9.41 -11.71 -5.31
C VAL A 448 -10.21 -12.42 -4.21
N LYS A 449 -10.10 -13.76 -4.11
CA LYS A 449 -10.72 -14.56 -3.05
C LYS A 449 -10.02 -14.43 -1.70
N ILE A 450 -8.84 -13.83 -1.68
CA ILE A 450 -7.96 -13.70 -0.52
C ILE A 450 -7.93 -12.23 -0.10
N ASP A 451 -7.96 -11.98 1.21
CA ASP A 451 -7.68 -10.64 1.73
C ASP A 451 -6.30 -10.18 1.23
N PRO A 452 -6.19 -9.03 0.54
CA PRO A 452 -4.93 -8.55 0.00
C PRO A 452 -3.81 -8.44 1.04
N GLN A 453 -4.15 -8.19 2.31
CA GLN A 453 -3.18 -8.16 3.41
C GLN A 453 -2.56 -9.53 3.70
N SER A 454 -3.21 -10.61 3.30
CA SER A 454 -2.69 -11.98 3.45
C SER A 454 -1.79 -12.41 2.31
N ILE A 455 -1.67 -11.60 1.26
CA ILE A 455 -0.73 -11.80 0.16
C ILE A 455 0.59 -11.14 0.57
N GLY A 456 1.67 -11.91 0.65
CA GLY A 456 2.99 -11.40 1.05
C GLY A 456 3.64 -10.56 -0.05
N VAL A 457 3.35 -9.27 -0.11
CA VAL A 457 3.86 -8.34 -1.15
C VAL A 457 4.93 -7.38 -0.64
N GLY A 458 5.29 -7.43 0.65
CA GLY A 458 6.29 -6.52 1.21
C GLY A 458 6.86 -6.92 2.56
N GLN A 459 8.05 -6.40 2.82
CA GLN A 459 8.73 -6.51 4.10
C GLN A 459 8.07 -5.58 5.13
N TYR A 460 8.05 -5.97 6.41
CA TYR A 460 7.40 -5.22 7.51
C TYR A 460 5.89 -5.00 7.35
N GLN A 461 5.23 -5.74 6.45
CA GLN A 461 3.79 -5.61 6.17
C GLN A 461 2.92 -5.72 7.44
N HIS A 462 3.30 -6.58 8.39
CA HIS A 462 2.56 -6.79 9.64
C HIS A 462 2.87 -5.77 10.75
N ASP A 463 3.87 -4.90 10.56
CA ASP A 463 4.30 -3.92 11.56
C ASP A 463 3.67 -2.53 11.36
N MET A 464 3.01 -2.30 10.24
CA MET A 464 2.43 -0.99 9.90
C MET A 464 0.94 -0.89 10.23
N ASN A 465 0.37 0.28 10.00
CA ASN A 465 -1.06 0.53 10.18
C ASN A 465 -1.89 -0.37 9.26
N GLN A 466 -2.53 -1.41 9.83
CA GLN A 466 -3.26 -2.43 9.08
C GLN A 466 -4.50 -1.87 8.37
N LYS A 467 -5.16 -0.87 8.93
CA LYS A 467 -6.31 -0.22 8.29
C LYS A 467 -5.89 0.49 7.01
N LYS A 468 -4.84 1.31 7.11
CA LYS A 468 -4.30 2.07 5.96
C LYS A 468 -3.77 1.13 4.88
N LEU A 469 -3.05 0.08 5.27
CA LEU A 469 -2.57 -0.96 4.37
C LEU A 469 -3.74 -1.65 3.66
N GLY A 470 -4.76 -2.08 4.41
CA GLY A 470 -5.94 -2.76 3.86
C GLY A 470 -6.71 -1.91 2.85
N GLU A 471 -6.94 -0.64 3.17
CA GLU A 471 -7.60 0.31 2.26
C GLU A 471 -6.80 0.51 0.97
N ALA A 472 -5.49 0.70 1.07
CA ALA A 472 -4.61 0.88 -0.08
C ALA A 472 -4.56 -0.36 -0.98
N LEU A 473 -4.36 -1.55 -0.40
CA LEU A 473 -4.30 -2.80 -1.17
C LEU A 473 -5.65 -3.17 -1.79
N SER A 474 -6.76 -2.93 -1.10
CA SER A 474 -8.10 -3.12 -1.67
C SER A 474 -8.33 -2.19 -2.86
N GLY A 475 -7.84 -0.96 -2.80
CA GLY A 475 -7.87 -0.02 -3.92
C GLY A 475 -7.10 -0.53 -5.13
N VAL A 476 -5.94 -1.14 -4.94
CA VAL A 476 -5.15 -1.77 -6.02
C VAL A 476 -5.93 -2.92 -6.69
N VAL A 477 -6.56 -3.77 -5.90
CA VAL A 477 -7.39 -4.87 -6.44
C VAL A 477 -8.56 -4.31 -7.26
N GLU A 478 -9.25 -3.30 -6.74
CA GLU A 478 -10.35 -2.62 -7.44
C GLU A 478 -9.89 -2.05 -8.79
N ASP A 479 -8.76 -1.35 -8.81
CA ASP A 479 -8.22 -0.79 -10.04
C ASP A 479 -7.86 -1.88 -11.06
N CYS A 480 -7.23 -2.96 -10.64
CA CYS A 480 -6.88 -4.09 -11.51
C CYS A 480 -8.13 -4.77 -12.09
N VAL A 481 -9.13 -5.06 -11.27
CA VAL A 481 -10.37 -5.73 -11.71
C VAL A 481 -11.11 -4.88 -12.73
N ASN A 482 -11.27 -3.58 -12.48
CA ASN A 482 -11.95 -2.69 -13.41
C ASN A 482 -11.15 -2.42 -14.68
N LYS A 483 -9.82 -2.41 -14.60
CA LYS A 483 -8.93 -2.27 -15.77
C LYS A 483 -9.03 -3.46 -16.71
N VAL A 484 -9.10 -4.68 -16.17
CA VAL A 484 -9.27 -5.92 -16.95
C VAL A 484 -10.70 -6.07 -17.46
N GLY A 485 -11.68 -5.68 -16.66
CA GLY A 485 -13.09 -5.96 -16.89
C GLY A 485 -13.49 -7.39 -16.48
N VAL A 486 -14.76 -7.62 -16.31
CA VAL A 486 -15.27 -8.88 -15.74
C VAL A 486 -16.41 -9.43 -16.58
N ASP A 487 -16.34 -10.71 -16.97
CA ASP A 487 -17.44 -11.40 -17.64
C ASP A 487 -18.54 -11.77 -16.65
N LEU A 488 -19.75 -11.27 -16.85
CA LEU A 488 -20.90 -11.49 -15.97
C LEU A 488 -21.34 -12.96 -15.88
N ASN A 489 -21.05 -13.75 -16.92
CA ASN A 489 -21.51 -15.13 -17.01
C ASN A 489 -20.56 -16.13 -16.36
N THR A 490 -19.31 -15.76 -16.13
CA THR A 490 -18.28 -16.66 -15.59
C THR A 490 -17.70 -16.21 -14.25
N ALA A 491 -17.81 -14.93 -13.92
CA ALA A 491 -17.18 -14.37 -12.73
C ALA A 491 -17.78 -14.89 -11.42
N SER A 492 -16.90 -15.09 -10.43
CA SER A 492 -17.30 -15.34 -9.05
C SER A 492 -17.86 -14.09 -8.37
N ALA A 493 -18.62 -14.27 -7.31
CA ALA A 493 -19.08 -13.15 -6.48
C ALA A 493 -17.89 -12.34 -5.92
N SER A 494 -16.79 -13.00 -5.58
CA SER A 494 -15.56 -12.35 -5.08
C SER A 494 -14.92 -11.42 -6.11
N LEU A 495 -14.97 -11.78 -7.39
CA LEU A 495 -14.49 -10.94 -8.48
C LEU A 495 -15.46 -9.79 -8.78
N LEU A 496 -16.75 -10.08 -8.80
CA LEU A 496 -17.81 -9.11 -9.08
C LEU A 496 -17.87 -7.98 -8.04
N GLU A 497 -17.57 -8.25 -6.76
CA GLU A 497 -17.64 -7.23 -5.71
C GLU A 497 -16.59 -6.12 -5.86
N TYR A 498 -15.56 -6.31 -6.67
CA TYR A 498 -14.57 -5.28 -7.00
C TYR A 498 -14.93 -4.43 -8.22
N ILE A 499 -16.00 -4.78 -8.93
CA ILE A 499 -16.49 -3.89 -10.01
C ILE A 499 -17.00 -2.59 -9.41
N SER A 500 -16.68 -1.49 -10.07
CA SER A 500 -17.18 -0.15 -9.73
C SER A 500 -18.69 -0.17 -9.44
N GLY A 501 -19.09 0.32 -8.28
CA GLY A 501 -20.48 0.41 -7.88
C GLY A 501 -21.17 -0.89 -7.42
N ILE A 502 -20.46 -2.02 -7.41
CA ILE A 502 -20.98 -3.33 -6.97
C ILE A 502 -20.57 -3.62 -5.54
N SER A 503 -21.53 -3.68 -4.64
CA SER A 503 -21.32 -4.14 -3.27
C SER A 503 -21.28 -5.67 -3.19
N LYS A 504 -20.77 -6.20 -2.09
CA LYS A 504 -20.78 -7.64 -1.81
C LYS A 504 -22.17 -8.29 -1.93
N ALA A 505 -23.21 -7.56 -1.48
CA ALA A 505 -24.59 -8.04 -1.58
C ALA A 505 -25.07 -8.06 -3.04
N ILE A 506 -24.75 -7.03 -3.81
CA ILE A 506 -25.09 -6.97 -5.25
C ILE A 506 -24.35 -8.05 -6.02
N ALA A 507 -23.06 -8.30 -5.73
CA ALA A 507 -22.29 -9.36 -6.37
C ALA A 507 -22.94 -10.73 -6.19
N LYS A 508 -23.38 -11.07 -4.98
CA LYS A 508 -24.15 -12.30 -4.70
C LYS A 508 -25.47 -12.34 -5.45
N ASN A 509 -26.17 -11.22 -5.55
CA ASN A 509 -27.44 -11.12 -6.26
C ASN A 509 -27.24 -11.30 -7.79
N ILE A 510 -26.12 -10.86 -8.34
CA ILE A 510 -25.78 -11.09 -9.77
C ILE A 510 -25.60 -12.59 -10.02
N VAL A 511 -24.86 -13.28 -9.15
CA VAL A 511 -24.68 -14.74 -9.27
C VAL A 511 -25.99 -15.47 -9.13
N ALA A 512 -26.82 -15.13 -8.12
CA ALA A 512 -28.16 -15.73 -7.93
C ALA A 512 -29.07 -15.50 -9.15
N TYR A 513 -29.10 -14.28 -9.67
CA TYR A 513 -29.87 -13.98 -10.88
C TYR A 513 -29.45 -14.85 -12.09
N ARG A 514 -28.15 -15.01 -12.28
CA ARG A 514 -27.59 -15.86 -13.33
C ARG A 514 -27.98 -17.33 -13.19
N GLU A 515 -27.97 -17.84 -11.96
CA GLU A 515 -28.35 -19.22 -11.64
C GLU A 515 -29.85 -19.47 -11.86
N GLU A 516 -30.70 -18.48 -11.52
CA GLU A 516 -32.16 -18.59 -11.64
C GLU A 516 -32.68 -18.34 -13.08
N ASN A 517 -32.09 -17.39 -13.80
CA ASN A 517 -32.59 -16.90 -15.08
C ASN A 517 -31.72 -17.29 -16.28
N GLY A 518 -30.63 -18.03 -16.06
CA GLY A 518 -29.66 -18.36 -17.08
C GLY A 518 -28.66 -17.22 -17.35
N ARG A 519 -27.88 -17.38 -18.40
CA ARG A 519 -26.83 -16.41 -18.73
C ARG A 519 -27.37 -15.01 -19.02
N PHE A 520 -26.59 -14.00 -18.69
CA PHE A 520 -26.84 -12.64 -19.16
C PHE A 520 -26.64 -12.55 -20.68
N GLU A 521 -27.58 -11.97 -21.36
CA GLU A 521 -27.52 -11.72 -22.80
C GLU A 521 -27.36 -10.24 -23.15
N SER A 522 -27.64 -9.34 -22.18
CA SER A 522 -27.44 -7.91 -22.32
C SER A 522 -27.08 -7.26 -20.99
N ARG A 523 -26.31 -6.15 -21.03
CA ARG A 523 -25.98 -5.35 -19.84
C ARG A 523 -27.23 -4.78 -19.15
N ARG A 524 -28.29 -4.48 -19.90
CA ARG A 524 -29.54 -3.99 -19.34
C ARG A 524 -30.22 -4.94 -18.36
N GLN A 525 -29.97 -6.24 -18.47
CA GLN A 525 -30.47 -7.22 -17.50
C GLN A 525 -29.91 -7.01 -16.09
N LEU A 526 -28.78 -6.30 -15.93
CA LEU A 526 -28.29 -5.91 -14.60
C LEU A 526 -29.31 -5.09 -13.82
N LEU A 527 -30.14 -4.29 -14.48
CA LEU A 527 -31.21 -3.52 -13.83
C LEU A 527 -32.31 -4.38 -13.21
N LYS A 528 -32.37 -5.66 -13.56
CA LYS A 528 -33.29 -6.65 -12.97
C LYS A 528 -32.70 -7.34 -11.74
N VAL A 529 -31.42 -7.14 -11.46
CA VAL A 529 -30.75 -7.72 -10.32
C VAL A 529 -31.17 -6.95 -9.05
N ALA A 530 -31.52 -7.69 -8.00
CA ALA A 530 -31.94 -7.11 -6.73
C ALA A 530 -30.87 -6.17 -6.14
N LYS A 531 -31.28 -5.02 -5.67
CA LYS A 531 -30.45 -3.93 -5.11
C LYS A 531 -29.53 -3.22 -6.10
N LEU A 532 -29.55 -3.57 -7.37
CA LEU A 532 -28.79 -2.88 -8.41
C LEU A 532 -29.68 -1.83 -9.08
N GLY A 533 -29.61 -0.60 -8.59
CA GLY A 533 -30.35 0.53 -9.12
C GLY A 533 -29.65 1.26 -10.28
N PRO A 534 -30.27 2.31 -10.84
CA PRO A 534 -29.70 3.06 -11.97
C PRO A 534 -28.31 3.62 -11.72
N LYS A 535 -28.03 4.10 -10.51
CA LYS A 535 -26.71 4.65 -10.14
C LYS A 535 -25.64 3.57 -10.12
N ALA A 536 -25.92 2.41 -9.53
CA ALA A 536 -25.01 1.29 -9.56
C ALA A 536 -24.76 0.76 -10.98
N PHE A 537 -25.82 0.74 -11.80
CA PHE A 537 -25.72 0.38 -13.22
C PHE A 537 -24.80 1.35 -13.99
N GLU A 538 -24.97 2.66 -13.83
CA GLU A 538 -24.09 3.65 -14.43
C GLU A 538 -22.62 3.40 -14.07
N GLN A 539 -22.32 3.10 -12.78
CA GLN A 539 -20.96 2.87 -12.32
C GLN A 539 -20.36 1.55 -12.83
N CYS A 540 -21.15 0.49 -12.96
CA CYS A 540 -20.62 -0.86 -13.26
C CYS A 540 -20.70 -1.27 -14.72
N ALA A 541 -21.64 -0.73 -15.50
CA ALA A 541 -22.01 -1.28 -16.80
C ALA A 541 -20.85 -1.40 -17.79
N GLY A 542 -19.97 -0.43 -17.84
CA GLY A 542 -18.82 -0.46 -18.76
C GLY A 542 -17.74 -1.47 -18.39
N PHE A 543 -17.66 -1.86 -17.12
CA PHE A 543 -16.69 -2.85 -16.63
C PHE A 543 -17.21 -4.28 -16.65
N ALA A 544 -18.53 -4.46 -16.70
CA ALA A 544 -19.18 -5.74 -16.79
C ALA A 544 -19.37 -6.13 -18.26
N ARG A 545 -18.84 -7.27 -18.68
CA ARG A 545 -18.83 -7.71 -20.07
C ARG A 545 -19.69 -8.94 -20.28
N ILE A 546 -20.23 -9.07 -21.49
CA ILE A 546 -21.03 -10.21 -21.94
C ILE A 546 -20.52 -10.65 -23.31
N THR A 547 -19.82 -11.77 -23.35
CA THR A 547 -19.34 -12.36 -24.60
C THR A 547 -20.44 -13.16 -25.27
N GLY A 548 -20.69 -12.90 -26.57
CA GLY A 548 -21.70 -13.60 -27.33
C GLY A 548 -23.15 -13.27 -26.92
N GLY A 549 -23.38 -12.08 -26.41
CA GLY A 549 -24.71 -11.55 -26.10
C GLY A 549 -25.44 -10.98 -27.34
N LYS A 550 -26.62 -10.42 -27.10
CA LYS A 550 -27.47 -9.85 -28.19
C LYS A 550 -26.86 -8.60 -28.82
N ASN A 551 -26.15 -7.78 -28.04
CA ASN A 551 -25.48 -6.60 -28.55
C ASN A 551 -23.94 -6.81 -28.47
N PRO A 552 -23.24 -6.81 -29.62
CA PRO A 552 -21.78 -6.95 -29.63
C PRO A 552 -21.02 -5.90 -28.81
N LEU A 553 -21.58 -4.71 -28.62
CA LEU A 553 -20.99 -3.67 -27.76
C LEU A 553 -20.93 -4.08 -26.27
N ASP A 554 -21.79 -5.00 -25.82
CA ASP A 554 -21.78 -5.51 -24.45
C ASP A 554 -20.53 -6.35 -24.12
N ALA A 555 -19.79 -6.82 -25.13
CA ALA A 555 -18.51 -7.48 -24.98
C ALA A 555 -17.32 -6.50 -24.89
N THR A 556 -17.56 -5.21 -25.11
CA THR A 556 -16.53 -4.17 -25.14
C THR A 556 -16.50 -3.38 -23.83
N SER A 557 -15.50 -2.53 -23.66
CA SER A 557 -15.45 -1.57 -22.57
C SER A 557 -16.20 -0.25 -22.86
N VAL A 558 -16.90 -0.16 -23.98
CA VAL A 558 -17.74 1.00 -24.30
C VAL A 558 -18.90 1.07 -23.31
N HIS A 559 -19.06 2.20 -22.67
CA HIS A 559 -20.16 2.40 -21.74
C HIS A 559 -21.50 2.51 -22.48
N PRO A 560 -22.63 1.94 -21.99
CA PRO A 560 -23.92 2.03 -22.63
C PRO A 560 -24.38 3.45 -22.98
N GLU A 561 -23.97 4.46 -22.23
CA GLU A 561 -24.27 5.88 -22.52
C GLU A 561 -23.67 6.34 -23.87
N SER A 562 -22.65 5.67 -24.37
CA SER A 562 -21.97 5.96 -25.63
C SER A 562 -22.34 5.02 -26.77
N TYR A 563 -23.31 4.13 -26.59
CA TYR A 563 -23.69 3.16 -27.62
C TYR A 563 -24.22 3.83 -28.89
N GLU A 564 -25.05 4.86 -28.75
CA GLU A 564 -25.55 5.61 -29.88
C GLU A 564 -24.42 6.23 -30.72
N ALA A 565 -23.43 6.81 -30.07
CA ALA A 565 -22.25 7.38 -30.73
C ALA A 565 -21.42 6.30 -31.43
N ALA A 566 -21.22 5.14 -30.80
CA ALA A 566 -20.48 4.02 -31.36
C ALA A 566 -21.20 3.43 -32.57
N GLU A 567 -22.50 3.26 -32.53
CA GLU A 567 -23.34 2.76 -33.63
C GLU A 567 -23.35 3.72 -34.83
N LYS A 568 -23.51 5.02 -34.59
CA LYS A 568 -23.40 6.05 -35.62
C LYS A 568 -22.02 6.12 -36.26
N LEU A 569 -20.95 5.91 -35.48
CA LEU A 569 -19.58 5.83 -35.95
C LEU A 569 -19.42 4.66 -36.93
N LEU A 570 -19.89 3.48 -36.54
CA LEU A 570 -19.84 2.29 -37.41
C LEU A 570 -20.61 2.49 -38.72
N GLU A 571 -21.81 3.05 -38.65
CA GLU A 571 -22.63 3.36 -39.84
C GLU A 571 -21.89 4.31 -40.80
N LYS A 572 -21.30 5.39 -40.27
CA LYS A 572 -20.51 6.35 -41.05
C LYS A 572 -19.30 5.73 -41.74
N LEU A 573 -18.67 4.75 -41.12
CA LEU A 573 -17.51 4.04 -41.68
C LEU A 573 -17.90 2.84 -42.54
N GLY A 574 -19.20 2.54 -42.69
CA GLY A 574 -19.71 1.44 -43.50
C GLY A 574 -19.64 0.07 -42.83
N TYR A 575 -19.63 0.02 -41.53
CA TYR A 575 -19.63 -1.22 -40.75
C TYR A 575 -20.94 -1.43 -40.00
N LYS A 576 -21.16 -2.70 -39.59
CA LYS A 576 -22.29 -3.10 -38.74
C LYS A 576 -21.81 -3.49 -37.33
N PRO A 577 -22.70 -3.47 -36.32
CA PRO A 577 -22.34 -3.91 -34.95
C PRO A 577 -21.77 -5.34 -34.90
N GLU A 578 -22.24 -6.25 -35.77
CA GLU A 578 -21.77 -7.63 -35.87
C GLU A 578 -20.29 -7.74 -36.29
N ASP A 579 -19.78 -6.73 -36.98
CA ASP A 579 -18.37 -6.68 -37.41
C ASP A 579 -17.39 -6.52 -36.25
N ILE A 580 -17.86 -6.08 -35.07
CA ILE A 580 -17.07 -5.95 -33.85
C ILE A 580 -16.50 -7.32 -33.45
N ALA A 581 -17.33 -8.35 -33.41
CA ALA A 581 -16.94 -9.71 -33.03
C ALA A 581 -16.01 -10.38 -34.04
N GLY A 582 -16.05 -9.96 -35.29
CA GLY A 582 -15.29 -10.56 -36.40
C GLY A 582 -13.86 -10.04 -36.59
N GLY A 583 -13.40 -9.09 -35.75
CA GLY A 583 -12.07 -8.46 -35.90
C GLY A 583 -11.92 -7.61 -37.18
N LYS A 584 -13.01 -7.30 -37.89
CA LYS A 584 -13.01 -6.54 -39.14
C LYS A 584 -12.72 -5.05 -38.96
N LEU A 585 -12.77 -4.57 -37.73
CA LEU A 585 -12.58 -3.15 -37.37
C LEU A 585 -11.13 -2.78 -37.11
N SER A 586 -10.19 -3.69 -37.33
CA SER A 586 -8.77 -3.40 -37.17
C SER A 586 -8.34 -2.27 -38.12
N GLY A 587 -7.76 -1.21 -37.57
CA GLY A 587 -7.26 -0.08 -38.34
C GLY A 587 -8.31 0.97 -38.71
N ILE A 588 -9.52 0.95 -38.13
CA ILE A 588 -10.55 1.98 -38.40
C ILE A 588 -10.08 3.39 -37.99
N SER A 589 -9.16 3.52 -37.03
CA SER A 589 -8.55 4.79 -36.66
C SER A 589 -7.92 5.53 -37.82
N ARG A 590 -7.38 4.80 -38.79
CA ARG A 590 -6.76 5.38 -40.00
C ARG A 590 -7.77 6.00 -40.96
N GLN A 591 -9.04 5.65 -40.85
CA GLN A 591 -10.14 6.18 -41.69
C GLN A 591 -10.67 7.51 -41.14
N ILE A 592 -10.30 7.87 -39.88
CA ILE A 592 -10.75 9.09 -39.22
C ILE A 592 -9.68 10.15 -39.40
N LYS A 593 -9.98 11.18 -40.21
CA LYS A 593 -9.04 12.28 -40.51
C LYS A 593 -9.09 13.41 -39.48
N ASP A 594 -10.26 13.66 -38.90
CA ASP A 594 -10.51 14.75 -37.96
C ASP A 594 -11.39 14.24 -36.80
N TYR A 595 -10.74 13.88 -35.69
CA TYR A 595 -11.41 13.38 -34.48
C TYR A 595 -12.31 14.43 -33.84
N LYS A 596 -11.89 15.69 -33.85
CA LYS A 596 -12.65 16.79 -33.21
C LYS A 596 -13.98 17.01 -33.92
N LYS A 597 -13.97 17.13 -35.25
CA LYS A 597 -15.17 17.30 -36.07
C LYS A 597 -16.11 16.12 -35.94
N LEU A 598 -15.57 14.90 -36.01
CA LEU A 598 -16.35 13.68 -35.87
C LEU A 598 -16.99 13.54 -34.50
N ALA A 599 -16.24 13.88 -33.43
CA ALA A 599 -16.76 13.88 -32.07
C ALA A 599 -17.95 14.86 -31.90
N GLU A 600 -17.85 16.07 -32.43
CA GLU A 600 -18.93 17.05 -32.44
C GLU A 600 -20.17 16.51 -33.17
N GLU A 601 -20.01 15.86 -34.34
CA GLU A 601 -21.08 15.26 -35.10
C GLU A 601 -21.76 14.08 -34.38
N LEU A 602 -20.99 13.34 -33.56
CA LEU A 602 -21.50 12.21 -32.76
C LEU A 602 -22.02 12.61 -31.38
N GLY A 603 -21.86 13.87 -31.00
CA GLY A 603 -22.29 14.40 -29.71
C GLY A 603 -21.52 13.87 -28.50
N VAL A 604 -20.24 13.56 -28.69
CA VAL A 604 -19.31 13.09 -27.66
C VAL A 604 -18.04 13.94 -27.63
N GLY A 605 -17.23 13.82 -26.56
CA GLY A 605 -15.92 14.46 -26.52
C GLY A 605 -14.89 13.73 -27.39
N GLU A 606 -13.84 14.44 -27.74
CA GLU A 606 -12.75 13.90 -28.59
C GLU A 606 -12.03 12.72 -27.91
N ILE A 607 -11.79 12.80 -26.59
CA ILE A 607 -11.15 11.75 -25.80
C ILE A 607 -12.05 10.49 -25.76
N THR A 608 -13.35 10.69 -25.54
CA THR A 608 -14.34 9.62 -25.53
C THR A 608 -14.40 8.93 -26.89
N LEU A 609 -14.41 9.68 -27.99
CA LEU A 609 -14.35 9.11 -29.34
C LEU A 609 -13.08 8.31 -29.57
N SER A 610 -11.92 8.81 -29.16
CA SER A 610 -10.65 8.10 -29.26
C SER A 610 -10.68 6.77 -28.50
N ASP A 611 -11.26 6.75 -27.31
CA ASP A 611 -11.41 5.53 -26.52
C ASP A 611 -12.37 4.52 -27.16
N ILE A 612 -13.49 4.98 -27.71
CA ILE A 612 -14.43 4.15 -28.46
C ILE A 612 -13.72 3.50 -29.66
N VAL A 613 -12.99 4.27 -30.45
CA VAL A 613 -12.27 3.78 -31.64
C VAL A 613 -11.23 2.71 -31.26
N LYS A 614 -10.44 2.96 -30.22
CA LYS A 614 -9.44 1.99 -29.74
C LYS A 614 -10.09 0.69 -29.29
N GLU A 615 -11.21 0.79 -28.61
CA GLU A 615 -11.95 -0.39 -28.13
C GLU A 615 -12.59 -1.18 -29.26
N LEU A 616 -13.13 -0.52 -30.29
CA LEU A 616 -13.69 -1.16 -31.46
C LEU A 616 -12.62 -1.85 -32.34
N GLU A 617 -11.41 -1.28 -32.42
CA GLU A 617 -10.30 -1.90 -33.14
C GLU A 617 -9.82 -3.21 -32.49
N LYS A 618 -9.84 -3.28 -31.16
CA LYS A 618 -9.42 -4.44 -30.37
C LYS A 618 -10.43 -4.69 -29.25
N PRO A 619 -11.61 -5.20 -29.59
CA PRO A 619 -12.67 -5.40 -28.60
C PRO A 619 -12.26 -6.45 -27.56
N ALA A 620 -12.63 -6.21 -26.32
CA ALA A 620 -12.35 -7.09 -25.18
C ALA A 620 -10.84 -7.39 -24.98
N ARG A 621 -9.97 -6.46 -25.33
CA ARG A 621 -8.53 -6.58 -25.09
C ARG A 621 -8.26 -6.77 -23.60
N ASP A 622 -7.50 -7.82 -23.29
CA ASP A 622 -6.99 -8.01 -21.94
C ASP A 622 -5.65 -7.26 -21.80
N PRO A 623 -5.55 -6.26 -20.94
CA PRO A 623 -4.31 -5.50 -20.76
C PRO A 623 -3.16 -6.36 -20.22
N ARG A 624 -3.46 -7.52 -19.64
CA ARG A 624 -2.46 -8.48 -19.15
C ARG A 624 -1.68 -9.19 -20.26
N ASP A 625 -2.20 -9.23 -21.47
CA ASP A 625 -1.52 -9.89 -22.61
C ASP A 625 -0.19 -9.23 -22.98
N GLU A 626 0.01 -7.96 -22.60
CA GLU A 626 1.23 -7.20 -22.83
C GLU A 626 2.25 -7.32 -21.71
N MET A 627 1.87 -7.95 -20.59
CA MET A 627 2.73 -8.13 -19.44
C MET A 627 3.67 -9.33 -19.62
N PRO A 628 4.83 -9.35 -18.93
CA PRO A 628 5.76 -10.48 -18.99
C PRO A 628 5.09 -11.79 -18.58
N LYS A 629 5.25 -12.84 -19.41
CA LYS A 629 4.73 -14.17 -19.09
C LYS A 629 5.62 -14.90 -18.08
N PRO A 630 5.05 -15.77 -17.22
CA PRO A 630 5.83 -16.60 -16.32
C PRO A 630 6.84 -17.48 -17.07
N VAL A 631 8.01 -17.68 -16.47
CA VAL A 631 9.04 -18.55 -17.04
C VAL A 631 8.67 -20.01 -16.78
N LEU A 632 8.43 -20.76 -17.86
CA LEU A 632 8.17 -22.19 -17.81
C LEU A 632 9.48 -22.97 -17.79
N ARG A 633 9.63 -23.94 -16.89
CA ARG A 633 10.87 -24.65 -16.62
C ARG A 633 10.73 -26.15 -16.90
N THR A 634 11.86 -26.77 -17.19
CA THR A 634 12.01 -28.22 -17.33
C THR A 634 13.14 -28.78 -16.45
N ASP A 635 14.01 -27.90 -15.93
CA ASP A 635 15.20 -28.25 -15.14
C ASP A 635 15.40 -27.24 -14.00
N VAL A 636 16.29 -27.56 -13.08
CA VAL A 636 16.68 -26.72 -11.96
C VAL A 636 18.19 -26.57 -11.88
N LEU A 637 18.64 -25.38 -11.48
CA LEU A 637 20.02 -25.11 -11.08
C LEU A 637 20.13 -25.21 -9.56
N ASP A 638 21.25 -25.76 -9.07
CA ASP A 638 21.58 -25.71 -7.64
C ASP A 638 22.47 -24.48 -7.36
N MET A 639 22.36 -23.92 -6.17
CA MET A 639 23.17 -22.77 -5.74
C MET A 639 24.69 -23.04 -5.86
N LYS A 640 25.12 -24.28 -5.64
CA LYS A 640 26.53 -24.72 -5.82
C LYS A 640 27.01 -24.70 -7.27
N ASP A 641 26.08 -24.72 -8.23
CA ASP A 641 26.38 -24.70 -9.66
C ASP A 641 26.58 -23.27 -10.18
N LEU A 642 26.20 -22.27 -9.37
CA LEU A 642 26.38 -20.87 -9.71
C LEU A 642 27.84 -20.44 -9.63
N LYS A 643 28.32 -19.78 -10.69
CA LYS A 643 29.65 -19.17 -10.77
C LYS A 643 29.49 -17.66 -11.01
N GLU A 644 30.40 -16.89 -10.42
CA GLU A 644 30.50 -15.47 -10.72
C GLU A 644 30.69 -15.26 -12.24
N GLY A 645 29.98 -14.29 -12.78
CA GLY A 645 29.96 -14.00 -14.21
C GLY A 645 28.89 -14.75 -15.01
N MET A 646 28.21 -15.77 -14.46
CA MET A 646 27.10 -16.44 -15.14
C MET A 646 25.96 -15.46 -15.40
N VAL A 647 25.44 -15.46 -16.63
CA VAL A 647 24.26 -14.72 -17.03
C VAL A 647 23.06 -15.65 -17.10
N LEU A 648 22.00 -15.32 -16.39
CA LEU A 648 20.80 -16.14 -16.25
C LEU A 648 19.57 -15.29 -16.45
N LYS A 649 18.49 -15.89 -16.94
CA LYS A 649 17.17 -15.28 -16.91
C LYS A 649 16.52 -15.53 -15.56
N GLY A 650 15.95 -14.49 -14.96
CA GLY A 650 15.24 -14.61 -13.72
C GLY A 650 13.92 -13.83 -13.74
N THR A 651 13.04 -14.17 -12.82
CA THR A 651 11.78 -13.47 -12.62
C THR A 651 11.84 -12.66 -11.35
N VAL A 652 11.50 -11.37 -11.43
CA VAL A 652 11.42 -10.49 -10.26
C VAL A 652 10.29 -10.95 -9.35
N ARG A 653 10.64 -11.36 -8.13
CA ARG A 653 9.71 -11.87 -7.12
C ARG A 653 9.18 -10.78 -6.20
N ASN A 654 10.05 -9.86 -5.83
CA ASN A 654 9.72 -8.78 -4.92
C ASN A 654 10.61 -7.56 -5.19
N VAL A 655 10.07 -6.38 -5.02
CA VAL A 655 10.78 -5.10 -5.12
C VAL A 655 10.71 -4.40 -3.77
N ILE A 656 11.86 -4.00 -3.26
CA ILE A 656 12.03 -3.32 -1.97
C ILE A 656 12.82 -2.03 -2.17
N ASP A 657 12.88 -1.15 -1.18
CA ASP A 657 13.50 0.19 -1.31
C ASP A 657 14.96 0.17 -1.79
N PHE A 658 15.71 -0.86 -1.45
CA PHE A 658 17.13 -0.96 -1.77
C PHE A 658 17.47 -1.97 -2.87
N GLY A 659 16.49 -2.61 -3.49
CA GLY A 659 16.75 -3.59 -4.55
C GLY A 659 15.55 -4.43 -4.95
N ALA A 660 15.82 -5.48 -5.70
CA ALA A 660 14.82 -6.46 -6.10
C ALA A 660 15.32 -7.89 -5.87
N PHE A 661 14.43 -8.75 -5.42
CA PHE A 661 14.67 -10.17 -5.33
C PHE A 661 14.25 -10.85 -6.63
N VAL A 662 15.17 -11.62 -7.21
CA VAL A 662 15.00 -12.28 -8.50
C VAL A 662 15.19 -13.78 -8.36
N ASP A 663 14.17 -14.52 -8.78
CA ASP A 663 14.23 -15.97 -8.90
C ASP A 663 14.96 -16.36 -10.19
N ILE A 664 16.16 -16.92 -10.05
CA ILE A 664 17.01 -17.36 -11.15
C ILE A 664 16.98 -18.87 -11.37
N GLY A 665 16.05 -19.58 -10.77
CA GLY A 665 15.89 -21.02 -10.91
C GLY A 665 16.68 -21.85 -9.90
N VAL A 666 17.25 -21.23 -8.89
CA VAL A 666 17.81 -21.89 -7.70
C VAL A 666 16.87 -21.64 -6.51
N HIS A 667 17.08 -22.38 -5.41
CA HIS A 667 16.16 -22.33 -4.25
C HIS A 667 16.25 -21.09 -3.39
N GLN A 668 17.10 -20.16 -3.76
CA GLN A 668 17.32 -18.90 -3.07
C GLN A 668 17.19 -17.76 -4.07
N ASP A 669 16.31 -16.83 -3.82
CA ASP A 669 16.24 -15.63 -4.64
C ASP A 669 17.56 -14.84 -4.54
N GLY A 670 18.03 -14.34 -5.66
CA GLY A 670 19.16 -13.44 -5.70
C GLY A 670 18.73 -12.01 -5.52
N LEU A 671 19.58 -11.21 -4.85
CA LEU A 671 19.34 -9.77 -4.67
C LEU A 671 20.08 -8.99 -5.76
N VAL A 672 19.34 -8.20 -6.53
CA VAL A 672 19.89 -7.09 -7.33
C VAL A 672 19.75 -5.82 -6.50
N HIS A 673 20.86 -5.34 -5.95
CA HIS A 673 20.86 -4.08 -5.21
C HIS A 673 20.57 -2.92 -6.16
N ILE A 674 19.97 -1.82 -5.67
CA ILE A 674 19.62 -0.65 -6.49
C ILE A 674 20.80 -0.10 -7.30
N SER A 675 22.00 -0.16 -6.75
CA SER A 675 23.23 0.25 -7.45
C SER A 675 23.63 -0.67 -8.61
N GLU A 676 23.08 -1.87 -8.70
CA GLU A 676 23.37 -2.90 -9.70
C GLU A 676 22.26 -3.06 -10.75
N MET A 677 21.21 -2.22 -10.70
CA MET A 677 20.07 -2.33 -11.61
C MET A 677 20.29 -1.64 -12.95
N THR A 678 20.77 -0.40 -12.92
CA THR A 678 20.95 0.46 -14.12
C THR A 678 22.27 1.19 -14.10
N GLU A 679 22.77 1.56 -15.28
CA GLU A 679 23.95 2.44 -15.41
C GLU A 679 23.68 3.87 -14.93
N ARG A 680 22.44 4.35 -15.11
CA ARG A 680 22.02 5.67 -14.62
C ARG A 680 21.61 5.58 -13.15
N TYR A 681 21.74 6.70 -12.44
CA TYR A 681 21.20 6.80 -11.08
C TYR A 681 19.67 6.72 -11.08
N ILE A 682 19.12 5.90 -10.22
CA ILE A 682 17.68 5.77 -9.94
C ILE A 682 17.44 6.00 -8.44
N LYS A 683 16.31 6.60 -8.10
CA LYS A 683 15.93 6.86 -6.71
C LYS A 683 15.27 5.66 -6.05
N HIS A 684 14.55 4.88 -6.85
CA HIS A 684 13.82 3.72 -6.37
C HIS A 684 13.90 2.55 -7.38
N PRO A 685 14.01 1.30 -6.91
CA PRO A 685 14.07 0.11 -7.77
C PRO A 685 12.90 -0.05 -8.76
N LEU A 686 11.71 0.43 -8.42
CA LEU A 686 10.54 0.44 -9.32
C LEU A 686 10.70 1.27 -10.59
N GLU A 687 11.70 2.15 -10.64
CA GLU A 687 12.06 2.87 -11.87
C GLU A 687 12.76 1.96 -12.91
N ALA A 688 13.25 0.80 -12.48
CA ALA A 688 13.99 -0.13 -13.30
C ALA A 688 13.25 -1.45 -13.53
N VAL A 689 12.57 -1.99 -12.51
CA VAL A 689 11.92 -3.30 -12.55
C VAL A 689 10.61 -3.30 -11.79
N SER A 690 9.72 -4.24 -12.17
CA SER A 690 8.46 -4.53 -11.49
C SER A 690 8.36 -6.02 -11.16
N VAL A 691 7.54 -6.38 -10.17
CA VAL A 691 7.29 -7.80 -9.84
C VAL A 691 6.70 -8.52 -11.05
N GLY A 692 7.23 -9.70 -11.35
CA GLY A 692 6.85 -10.48 -12.53
C GLY A 692 7.70 -10.23 -13.77
N ASP A 693 8.52 -9.17 -13.80
CA ASP A 693 9.43 -8.92 -14.92
C ASP A 693 10.42 -10.06 -15.09
N VAL A 694 10.66 -10.43 -16.33
CA VAL A 694 11.73 -11.35 -16.71
C VAL A 694 12.96 -10.54 -17.09
N VAL A 695 14.02 -10.69 -16.33
CA VAL A 695 15.24 -9.90 -16.45
C VAL A 695 16.45 -10.81 -16.67
N ASP A 696 17.42 -10.32 -17.45
CA ASP A 696 18.72 -10.95 -17.52
C ASP A 696 19.61 -10.43 -16.39
N VAL A 697 20.18 -11.34 -15.62
CA VAL A 697 21.02 -11.03 -14.46
C VAL A 697 22.35 -11.77 -14.52
N ARG A 698 23.40 -11.12 -14.03
CA ARG A 698 24.71 -11.71 -13.87
C ARG A 698 24.98 -11.99 -12.40
N VAL A 699 25.45 -13.19 -12.09
CA VAL A 699 25.89 -13.55 -10.74
C VAL A 699 27.19 -12.80 -10.43
N ILE A 700 27.18 -11.97 -9.39
CA ILE A 700 28.35 -11.19 -8.93
C ILE A 700 28.90 -11.70 -7.60
N GLY A 701 28.20 -12.59 -6.92
CA GLY A 701 28.69 -13.22 -5.69
C GLY A 701 27.73 -14.29 -5.18
N VAL A 702 28.28 -15.34 -4.60
CA VAL A 702 27.51 -16.43 -3.96
C VAL A 702 28.12 -16.72 -2.58
N ASP A 703 27.35 -16.46 -1.53
CA ASP A 703 27.70 -16.80 -0.15
C ASP A 703 26.95 -18.06 0.29
N MET A 704 27.63 -19.20 0.23
CA MET A 704 27.06 -20.49 0.60
C MET A 704 26.71 -20.61 2.09
N LYS A 705 27.43 -19.90 2.97
CA LYS A 705 27.21 -19.96 4.42
C LYS A 705 25.96 -19.17 4.81
N LYS A 706 25.80 -17.98 4.25
CA LYS A 706 24.66 -17.09 4.50
C LYS A 706 23.49 -17.35 3.54
N LYS A 707 23.63 -18.26 2.58
CA LYS A 707 22.65 -18.56 1.52
C LYS A 707 22.21 -17.28 0.79
N ARG A 708 23.18 -16.44 0.40
CA ARG A 708 22.93 -15.19 -0.31
C ARG A 708 23.53 -15.23 -1.70
N ILE A 709 22.77 -14.73 -2.67
CA ILE A 709 23.18 -14.58 -4.06
C ILE A 709 23.08 -13.10 -4.40
N SER A 710 24.18 -12.52 -4.86
CA SER A 710 24.23 -11.15 -5.34
C SER A 710 24.22 -11.14 -6.85
N LEU A 711 23.35 -10.34 -7.42
CA LEU A 711 23.11 -10.24 -8.85
C LEU A 711 23.31 -8.80 -9.35
N SER A 712 23.64 -8.66 -10.63
CA SER A 712 23.74 -7.38 -11.32
C SER A 712 22.99 -7.45 -12.66
N MET A 713 22.32 -6.38 -13.01
CA MET A 713 21.67 -6.18 -14.32
C MET A 713 22.54 -5.30 -15.24
N LYS A 714 23.68 -4.79 -14.73
CA LYS A 714 24.58 -3.92 -15.48
C LYS A 714 25.42 -4.65 -16.49
N GLY A 715 25.63 -4.00 -17.65
CA GLY A 715 26.56 -4.49 -18.67
C GLY A 715 26.18 -5.84 -19.30
N ILE A 716 24.90 -6.21 -19.27
CA ILE A 716 24.37 -7.38 -19.96
C ILE A 716 23.80 -6.89 -21.29
N LYS A 717 24.38 -7.38 -22.40
CA LYS A 717 23.92 -7.03 -23.77
C LYS A 717 22.87 -8.02 -24.23
#